data_1c26a67e1529adf8dc9f0234aab0fb8b
#
_entry.id   1c26a67e1529adf8dc9f0234aab0fb8b
#
_cell.length_a   1.000
_cell.length_b   1.000
_cell.length_c   1.000
_cell.angle_alpha   90.00
_cell.angle_beta   90.00
_cell.angle_gamma   90.00
#
_symmetry.space_group_name_H-M   'P 1'
#
loop_
_entity.id
_entity.type
_entity.pdbx_description
1 polymer ?
#
loop_
_entity_poly.entity_id
_entity_poly.type
_entity_poly.pdbx_seq_one_letter_code
_entity_poly.pdbx_strand_id
1 'polypeptide(L)'
;MITMIMRSFKLTLLPAAVFCMVFGTGLMAQTLDEARTFTKNEQYDKAEALFQQLIKNEPANSKIYFHYGENTLLNFFADTISNSLNIAMKEAADIFNKGVTANATDPLNLIGLAKVASYNGEAAKAEELRVKAKGLLPPYKKVTKIKDPKGYAYALAKIAESYIRFEQVDTAKALPFVRQALSIDPRNSEVYIIAGDIYDLVNDGSKAIKYYNLAQDWDLKSPAANMKIGSIYVKGRNLTAAIPYYEQAIALDQNYAPAYRELGQLYSMAGRFNDSKKYFEKYLELTQGNIPAKIRYVNALFYAKEYNEVIKNVEEIFAVDQSRTYMNRIAGYSAYEEGNYPLAKQYMDKLFANLDADRIIKKDYIYYARILARKNQNYAKLLIEADNDAGELSTLQAKYATLKSPAKEQAKAAIDALQGKVDAARTQIKQAENEFAKAFEAYDKAIKFGDEEDLNLLYEKGTVQYGAHLYADAAATWSRLLEKGRDSENDYIQVGRAFYQDKAYDKAEETFNKMIGKYPGNLQGFRWIADIASAKDPDSELGLAKPRFHTLLQKAAADSVKNVKEIHDALRYLGYEALQNKRYDEAKGYYHRMMNLSPEYRIRAHSSLSTMYMTMGDYPKAIEENNKILAIEPGNEGARSSIQYITQLQKSAQPKAHPNEITGVISNSDGDPIPGASVRVKDTAAEAWTNARGEYKFVMPEASETLVVSAKGYKSIEIPVSKRRTYNATLDK
;
A
#
# COMPACT_ATOMS: atom_id res chain seq x y z
N MET A 1 37.57 17.61 -40.62
CA MET A 1 38.98 18.01 -40.75
C MET A 1 39.64 17.58 -39.45
N ILE A 2 40.40 16.61 -39.31
CA ILE A 2 41.57 15.91 -39.85
C ILE A 2 41.52 14.51 -39.21
N THR A 3 41.28 13.46 -39.89
CA THR A 3 42.11 12.46 -40.59
C THR A 3 43.03 11.61 -39.69
N MET A 4 42.64 10.35 -39.58
CA MET A 4 43.41 9.10 -39.54
C MET A 4 44.94 9.16 -39.35
N ILE A 5 45.44 8.27 -38.49
CA ILE A 5 46.59 7.40 -38.82
C ILE A 5 46.44 6.05 -38.08
N MET A 6 46.17 4.99 -38.84
CA MET A 6 46.45 3.60 -38.48
C MET A 6 47.95 3.33 -38.54
N ARG A 7 48.50 2.68 -37.54
CA ARG A 7 49.78 1.97 -37.64
C ARG A 7 49.61 0.52 -37.15
N SER A 8 49.66 -0.37 -38.10
CA SER A 8 49.81 -1.82 -37.95
C SER A 8 51.14 -2.17 -37.32
N PHE A 9 51.12 -2.95 -36.23
CA PHE A 9 52.29 -3.65 -35.74
C PHE A 9 52.18 -5.13 -36.03
N LYS A 10 53.11 -5.64 -36.80
CA LYS A 10 53.29 -7.08 -37.13
C LYS A 10 53.74 -7.81 -35.88
N LEU A 11 53.05 -8.86 -35.53
CA LEU A 11 53.44 -9.87 -34.53
C LEU A 11 54.56 -10.71 -35.12
N THR A 12 55.75 -10.66 -34.58
CA THR A 12 56.79 -11.69 -34.73
C THR A 12 56.69 -12.68 -33.59
N LEU A 13 56.38 -13.94 -33.97
CA LEU A 13 56.43 -15.10 -33.06
C LEU A 13 57.89 -15.38 -32.64
N LEU A 14 58.19 -15.29 -31.36
CA LEU A 14 59.34 -15.92 -30.72
C LEU A 14 58.80 -17.04 -29.80
N PRO A 15 59.44 -18.21 -29.76
CA PRO A 15 59.02 -19.31 -28.91
C PRO A 15 59.38 -19.00 -27.46
N ALA A 16 58.36 -18.72 -26.62
CA ALA A 16 58.52 -18.61 -25.18
C ALA A 16 58.71 -20.03 -24.60
N ALA A 17 59.94 -20.26 -24.11
CA ALA A 17 60.26 -21.40 -23.26
C ALA A 17 59.32 -21.37 -22.04
N VAL A 18 58.59 -22.45 -21.84
CA VAL A 18 57.72 -22.68 -20.67
C VAL A 18 58.60 -22.82 -19.44
N PHE A 19 58.77 -21.70 -18.72
CA PHE A 19 59.29 -21.74 -17.36
C PHE A 19 58.11 -22.07 -16.44
N CYS A 20 57.87 -23.37 -16.21
CA CYS A 20 57.00 -23.83 -15.15
C CYS A 20 57.58 -23.41 -13.81
N MET A 21 57.27 -22.17 -13.36
CA MET A 21 57.34 -21.85 -11.94
C MET A 21 56.18 -22.64 -11.29
N VAL A 22 56.51 -23.73 -10.70
CA VAL A 22 55.69 -24.40 -9.68
C VAL A 22 55.67 -23.42 -8.48
N PHE A 23 54.72 -22.49 -8.50
CA PHE A 23 54.23 -21.93 -7.25
C PHE A 23 53.54 -23.07 -6.53
N GLY A 24 54.28 -23.75 -5.70
CA GLY A 24 53.70 -24.57 -4.63
C GLY A 24 52.86 -23.67 -3.71
N THR A 25 51.64 -23.38 -4.11
CA THR A 25 50.60 -23.12 -3.14
C THR A 25 50.49 -24.44 -2.39
N GLY A 26 51.10 -24.48 -1.19
CA GLY A 26 50.82 -25.53 -0.25
C GLY A 26 49.30 -25.55 -0.11
N LEU A 27 48.65 -26.48 -0.78
CA LEU A 27 47.28 -26.86 -0.47
C LEU A 27 47.30 -27.22 1.00
N MET A 28 46.96 -26.27 1.91
CA MET A 28 46.65 -26.58 3.27
C MET A 28 45.58 -27.69 3.18
N ALA A 29 45.89 -28.85 3.72
CA ALA A 29 44.95 -29.96 3.73
C ALA A 29 43.66 -29.44 4.39
N GLN A 30 42.61 -29.39 3.64
CA GLN A 30 41.28 -28.99 4.13
C GLN A 30 40.89 -29.93 5.28
N THR A 31 40.44 -29.40 6.40
CA THR A 31 40.29 -30.16 7.63
C THR A 31 38.82 -30.28 8.03
N LEU A 32 38.52 -31.31 8.85
CA LEU A 32 37.20 -31.47 9.46
C LEU A 32 36.81 -30.23 10.30
N ASP A 33 37.79 -29.61 10.98
CA ASP A 33 37.53 -28.42 11.78
C ASP A 33 37.19 -27.19 10.93
N GLU A 34 37.74 -27.09 9.73
CA GLU A 34 37.35 -26.06 8.76
C GLU A 34 35.91 -26.26 8.30
N ALA A 35 35.50 -27.49 7.95
CA ALA A 35 34.14 -27.81 7.59
C ALA A 35 33.13 -27.50 8.72
N ARG A 36 33.50 -27.85 9.97
CA ARG A 36 32.72 -27.49 11.18
C ARG A 36 32.62 -25.97 11.37
N THR A 37 33.69 -25.25 11.07
CA THR A 37 33.69 -23.75 11.13
C THR A 37 32.73 -23.16 10.12
N PHE A 38 32.70 -23.68 8.90
CA PHE A 38 31.71 -23.26 7.91
C PHE A 38 30.28 -23.53 8.40
N THR A 39 30.01 -24.71 9.00
CA THR A 39 28.70 -25.00 9.59
C THR A 39 28.35 -24.00 10.72
N LYS A 40 29.30 -23.71 11.64
CA LYS A 40 29.11 -22.74 12.73
C LYS A 40 28.85 -21.31 12.23
N ASN A 41 29.39 -20.97 11.06
CA ASN A 41 29.24 -19.68 10.42
C ASN A 41 28.05 -19.64 9.42
N GLU A 42 27.17 -20.65 9.49
CA GLU A 42 25.96 -20.76 8.64
C GLU A 42 26.28 -20.78 7.12
N GLN A 43 27.49 -21.22 6.76
CA GLN A 43 27.94 -21.40 5.37
C GLN A 43 27.71 -22.87 4.95
N TYR A 44 26.47 -23.31 5.04
CA TYR A 44 26.09 -24.74 4.95
C TYR A 44 26.51 -25.40 3.65
N ASP A 45 26.38 -24.70 2.50
CA ASP A 45 26.74 -25.26 1.18
C ASP A 45 28.25 -25.48 1.06
N LYS A 46 29.07 -24.56 1.60
CA LYS A 46 30.52 -24.73 1.66
C LYS A 46 30.91 -25.89 2.57
N ALA A 47 30.26 -25.96 3.72
CA ALA A 47 30.49 -27.05 4.67
C ALA A 47 30.18 -28.38 4.00
N GLU A 48 29.04 -28.50 3.32
CA GLU A 48 28.64 -29.67 2.58
C GLU A 48 29.66 -30.09 1.51
N ALA A 49 30.05 -29.15 0.65
CA ALA A 49 31.07 -29.41 -0.39
C ALA A 49 32.38 -29.93 0.20
N LEU A 50 32.81 -29.35 1.34
CA LEU A 50 34.01 -29.78 2.02
C LEU A 50 33.84 -31.14 2.72
N PHE A 51 32.70 -31.41 3.38
CA PHE A 51 32.40 -32.75 3.91
C PHE A 51 32.41 -33.83 2.85
N GLN A 52 31.82 -33.57 1.68
CA GLN A 52 31.83 -34.53 0.55
C GLN A 52 33.24 -34.78 0.05
N GLN A 53 34.11 -33.77 0.01
CA GLN A 53 35.53 -33.93 -0.36
C GLN A 53 36.28 -34.74 0.71
N LEU A 54 36.08 -34.45 1.99
CA LEU A 54 36.71 -35.17 3.09
C LEU A 54 36.29 -36.63 3.12
N ILE A 55 35.01 -36.96 2.84
CA ILE A 55 34.53 -38.34 2.71
C ILE A 55 35.24 -39.09 1.58
N LYS A 56 35.53 -38.46 0.44
CA LYS A 56 36.29 -39.10 -0.66
C LYS A 56 37.71 -39.43 -0.22
N ASN A 57 38.32 -38.57 0.58
CA ASN A 57 39.70 -38.75 1.04
C ASN A 57 39.81 -39.72 2.23
N GLU A 58 38.83 -39.69 3.14
CA GLU A 58 38.80 -40.45 4.38
C GLU A 58 37.46 -41.20 4.59
N PRO A 59 37.09 -42.15 3.74
CA PRO A 59 35.75 -42.77 3.77
C PRO A 59 35.45 -43.58 5.03
N ALA A 60 36.48 -43.99 5.76
CA ALA A 60 36.35 -44.70 7.03
C ALA A 60 36.25 -43.77 8.27
N ASN A 61 36.40 -42.46 8.11
CA ASN A 61 36.30 -41.51 9.21
C ASN A 61 34.83 -41.16 9.48
N SER A 62 34.22 -41.91 10.40
CA SER A 62 32.81 -41.75 10.78
C SER A 62 32.45 -40.36 11.34
N LYS A 63 33.42 -39.61 11.90
CA LYS A 63 33.17 -38.25 12.43
C LYS A 63 32.81 -37.27 11.31
N ILE A 64 33.33 -37.47 10.07
CA ILE A 64 32.98 -36.59 8.93
C ILE A 64 31.50 -36.74 8.64
N TYR A 65 30.96 -37.94 8.58
CA TYR A 65 29.53 -38.17 8.33
C TYR A 65 28.66 -37.60 9.44
N PHE A 66 29.10 -37.73 10.70
CA PHE A 66 28.34 -37.12 11.80
C PHE A 66 28.19 -35.61 11.65
N HIS A 67 29.29 -34.90 11.40
CA HIS A 67 29.23 -33.45 11.25
C HIS A 67 28.54 -33.01 9.95
N TYR A 68 28.62 -33.82 8.91
CA TYR A 68 27.84 -33.58 7.67
C TYR A 68 26.33 -33.72 7.92
N GLY A 69 25.89 -34.77 8.60
CA GLY A 69 24.49 -34.92 8.99
C GLY A 69 23.99 -33.79 9.91
N GLU A 70 24.83 -33.33 10.85
CA GLU A 70 24.53 -32.13 11.65
C GLU A 70 24.38 -30.88 10.79
N ASN A 71 25.27 -30.67 9.79
CA ASN A 71 25.18 -29.56 8.84
C ASN A 71 23.85 -29.60 8.06
N THR A 72 23.44 -30.78 7.58
CA THR A 72 22.17 -30.98 6.87
C THR A 72 20.97 -30.61 7.74
N LEU A 73 20.96 -31.03 9.01
CA LEU A 73 19.91 -30.66 9.94
C LEU A 73 19.88 -29.15 10.24
N LEU A 74 21.03 -28.52 10.46
CA LEU A 74 21.12 -27.08 10.73
C LEU A 74 20.71 -26.24 9.52
N ASN A 75 21.09 -26.66 8.29
CA ASN A 75 20.67 -26.02 7.06
C ASN A 75 19.14 -26.07 6.89
N PHE A 76 18.52 -27.20 7.20
CA PHE A 76 17.06 -27.31 7.21
C PHE A 76 16.42 -26.33 8.20
N PHE A 77 16.91 -26.24 9.44
CA PHE A 77 16.35 -25.33 10.45
C PHE A 77 16.61 -23.85 10.14
N ALA A 78 17.61 -23.55 9.34
CA ALA A 78 17.81 -22.17 8.85
C ALA A 78 16.69 -21.72 7.90
N ASP A 79 16.03 -22.67 7.21
CA ASP A 79 14.95 -22.40 6.27
C ASP A 79 13.90 -23.54 6.23
N THR A 80 13.00 -23.51 7.17
CA THR A 80 11.93 -24.51 7.31
C THR A 80 10.75 -24.29 6.36
N ILE A 81 10.72 -23.19 5.60
CA ILE A 81 9.57 -22.81 4.76
C ILE A 81 9.58 -23.55 3.42
N SER A 82 10.77 -23.76 2.87
CA SER A 82 10.91 -24.36 1.51
C SER A 82 11.28 -25.82 1.53
N ASN A 83 11.81 -26.31 2.65
CA ASN A 83 12.24 -27.70 2.76
C ASN A 83 11.19 -28.53 3.50
N SER A 84 10.84 -29.68 2.95
CA SER A 84 10.02 -30.65 3.66
C SER A 84 10.84 -31.27 4.79
N LEU A 85 10.29 -31.25 6.02
CA LEU A 85 10.90 -31.92 7.17
C LEU A 85 11.25 -33.38 6.83
N ASN A 86 10.35 -34.09 6.17
CA ASN A 86 10.56 -35.51 5.81
C ASN A 86 11.75 -35.72 4.89
N ILE A 87 11.97 -34.81 3.93
CA ILE A 87 13.10 -34.89 2.98
C ILE A 87 14.41 -34.67 3.74
N ALA A 88 14.51 -33.58 4.50
CA ALA A 88 15.72 -33.24 5.23
C ALA A 88 16.08 -34.33 6.30
N MET A 89 15.07 -34.84 6.98
CA MET A 89 15.28 -35.92 7.95
C MET A 89 15.75 -37.21 7.27
N LYS A 90 15.24 -37.52 6.08
CA LYS A 90 15.72 -38.69 5.30
C LYS A 90 17.17 -38.52 4.84
N GLU A 91 17.53 -37.37 4.29
CA GLU A 91 18.89 -37.04 3.85
C GLU A 91 19.89 -37.14 5.00
N ALA A 92 19.58 -36.52 6.14
CA ALA A 92 20.41 -36.61 7.33
C ALA A 92 20.54 -38.03 7.84
N ALA A 93 19.46 -38.82 7.84
CA ALA A 93 19.50 -40.24 8.22
C ALA A 93 20.39 -41.09 7.29
N ASP A 94 20.32 -40.85 5.99
CA ASP A 94 21.16 -41.55 4.99
C ASP A 94 22.65 -41.25 5.21
N ILE A 95 23.00 -40.00 5.53
CA ILE A 95 24.37 -39.61 5.87
C ILE A 95 24.83 -40.29 7.18
N PHE A 96 24.04 -40.22 8.25
CA PHE A 96 24.38 -40.88 9.52
C PHE A 96 24.48 -42.39 9.35
N ASN A 97 23.65 -43.07 8.58
CA ASN A 97 23.75 -44.50 8.32
C ASN A 97 25.06 -44.87 7.60
N LYS A 98 25.53 -44.07 6.65
CA LYS A 98 26.85 -44.22 6.05
C LYS A 98 27.96 -44.11 7.09
N GLY A 99 27.82 -43.16 8.02
CA GLY A 99 28.75 -42.99 9.13
C GLY A 99 28.78 -44.19 10.09
N VAL A 100 27.62 -44.79 10.41
CA VAL A 100 27.53 -46.04 11.15
C VAL A 100 28.23 -47.20 10.39
N THR A 101 28.07 -47.28 9.08
CA THR A 101 28.72 -48.25 8.23
C THR A 101 30.25 -48.04 8.21
N ALA A 102 30.71 -46.81 8.17
CA ALA A 102 32.13 -46.44 8.15
C ALA A 102 32.84 -46.84 9.46
N ASN A 103 32.15 -46.69 10.61
CA ASN A 103 32.66 -47.15 11.90
C ASN A 103 31.52 -47.43 12.90
N ALA A 104 31.13 -48.70 13.00
CA ALA A 104 30.06 -49.16 13.89
C ALA A 104 30.34 -48.99 15.41
N THR A 105 31.60 -48.72 15.79
CA THR A 105 31.98 -48.53 17.19
C THR A 105 31.97 -47.06 17.62
N ASP A 106 31.74 -46.11 16.68
CA ASP A 106 31.60 -44.69 17.01
C ASP A 106 30.13 -44.37 17.33
N PRO A 107 29.83 -43.86 18.56
CA PRO A 107 28.46 -43.59 18.97
C PRO A 107 27.81 -42.40 18.25
N LEU A 108 28.59 -41.49 17.65
CA LEU A 108 28.10 -40.19 17.20
C LEU A 108 27.00 -40.31 16.10
N ASN A 109 27.20 -41.18 15.15
CA ASN A 109 26.23 -41.37 14.08
C ASN A 109 24.92 -42.00 14.57
N LEU A 110 24.97 -42.88 15.58
CA LEU A 110 23.75 -43.38 16.23
C LEU A 110 23.01 -42.28 16.99
N ILE A 111 23.77 -41.34 17.58
CA ILE A 111 23.17 -40.13 18.23
C ILE A 111 22.51 -39.23 17.19
N GLY A 112 23.13 -39.04 16.02
CA GLY A 112 22.52 -38.31 14.87
C GLY A 112 21.21 -38.94 14.41
N LEU A 113 21.19 -40.29 14.27
CA LEU A 113 19.96 -41.02 13.95
C LEU A 113 18.90 -40.90 15.07
N ALA A 114 19.30 -40.86 16.34
CA ALA A 114 18.37 -40.61 17.46
C ALA A 114 17.74 -39.19 17.37
N LYS A 115 18.50 -38.16 16.97
CA LYS A 115 17.97 -36.80 16.70
C LYS A 115 16.93 -36.84 15.59
N VAL A 116 17.26 -37.50 14.48
CA VAL A 116 16.32 -37.63 13.34
C VAL A 116 15.04 -38.35 13.78
N ALA A 117 15.14 -39.47 14.49
CA ALA A 117 13.99 -40.20 15.01
C ALA A 117 13.15 -39.34 15.97
N SER A 118 13.81 -38.49 16.79
CA SER A 118 13.12 -37.55 17.67
C SER A 118 12.32 -36.52 16.89
N TYR A 119 12.89 -35.93 15.83
CA TYR A 119 12.20 -34.97 14.97
C TYR A 119 11.03 -35.60 14.22
N ASN A 120 11.16 -36.86 13.79
CA ASN A 120 10.07 -37.61 13.16
C ASN A 120 8.96 -38.03 14.13
N GLY A 121 9.14 -37.84 15.46
CA GLY A 121 8.18 -38.28 16.47
C GLY A 121 8.29 -39.76 16.86
N GLU A 122 9.34 -40.46 16.41
CA GLU A 122 9.60 -41.88 16.63
C GLU A 122 10.30 -42.09 18.02
N ALA A 123 9.60 -41.72 19.12
CA ALA A 123 10.22 -41.63 20.46
C ALA A 123 10.88 -42.95 20.92
N ALA A 124 10.24 -44.11 20.67
CA ALA A 124 10.79 -45.41 21.06
C ALA A 124 12.08 -45.73 20.30
N LYS A 125 12.12 -45.48 19.02
CA LYS A 125 13.32 -45.70 18.17
C LYS A 125 14.44 -44.72 18.56
N ALA A 126 14.10 -43.48 18.83
CA ALA A 126 15.07 -42.49 19.31
C ALA A 126 15.75 -42.94 20.61
N GLU A 127 14.96 -43.47 21.55
CA GLU A 127 15.49 -43.98 22.82
C GLU A 127 16.36 -45.26 22.64
N GLU A 128 15.92 -46.19 21.80
CA GLU A 128 16.72 -47.38 21.41
C GLU A 128 18.09 -47.00 20.87
N LEU A 129 18.13 -46.01 19.98
CA LEU A 129 19.36 -45.51 19.36
C LEU A 129 20.29 -44.84 20.38
N ARG A 130 19.73 -44.06 21.32
CA ARG A 130 20.50 -43.47 22.46
C ARG A 130 21.11 -44.53 23.36
N VAL A 131 20.34 -45.55 23.70
CA VAL A 131 20.79 -46.66 24.50
C VAL A 131 21.94 -47.42 23.81
N LYS A 132 21.78 -47.70 22.48
CA LYS A 132 22.86 -48.32 21.70
C LYS A 132 24.11 -47.44 21.67
N ALA A 133 23.96 -46.13 21.39
CA ALA A 133 25.09 -45.21 21.36
C ALA A 133 25.81 -45.14 22.75
N LYS A 134 25.04 -45.08 23.82
CA LYS A 134 25.60 -45.12 25.20
C LYS A 134 26.33 -46.44 25.46
N GLY A 135 25.84 -47.57 24.96
CA GLY A 135 26.45 -48.90 25.09
C GLY A 135 27.81 -49.01 24.46
N LEU A 136 28.12 -48.21 23.43
CA LEU A 136 29.43 -48.12 22.80
C LEU A 136 30.44 -47.31 23.61
N LEU A 137 30.00 -46.53 24.58
CA LEU A 137 30.89 -45.77 25.44
C LEU A 137 31.45 -46.62 26.56
N PRO A 138 32.72 -46.43 26.97
CA PRO A 138 33.33 -47.14 28.12
C PRO A 138 32.53 -46.94 29.42
N PRO A 139 32.50 -47.96 30.30
CA PRO A 139 31.85 -47.84 31.60
C PRO A 139 32.43 -46.66 32.44
N TYR A 140 31.58 -45.77 32.93
CA TYR A 140 31.97 -44.55 33.67
C TYR A 140 32.89 -44.79 34.87
N LYS A 141 32.78 -45.94 35.55
CA LYS A 141 33.60 -46.29 36.71
C LYS A 141 35.13 -46.39 36.45
N LYS A 142 35.54 -46.28 35.17
CA LYS A 142 36.94 -46.34 34.72
C LYS A 142 37.41 -45.06 34.03
N VAL A 143 36.92 -43.88 34.45
CA VAL A 143 37.23 -42.55 33.83
C VAL A 143 38.74 -42.33 33.66
N THR A 144 39.56 -42.73 34.62
CA THR A 144 41.03 -42.61 34.58
C THR A 144 41.70 -43.49 33.48
N LYS A 145 40.95 -44.42 32.89
CA LYS A 145 41.42 -45.33 31.83
C LYS A 145 40.83 -45.00 30.43
N ILE A 146 40.08 -43.90 30.31
CA ILE A 146 39.52 -43.51 29.03
C ILE A 146 40.64 -42.94 28.17
N LYS A 147 40.82 -43.53 26.97
CA LYS A 147 41.85 -43.09 26.01
C LYS A 147 41.59 -41.72 25.41
N ASP A 148 40.32 -41.37 25.22
CA ASP A 148 39.88 -40.07 24.72
C ASP A 148 38.78 -39.46 25.61
N PRO A 149 39.16 -38.80 26.74
CA PRO A 149 38.19 -38.18 27.65
C PRO A 149 37.36 -37.09 26.98
N LYS A 150 37.96 -36.33 26.06
CA LYS A 150 37.27 -35.23 25.33
C LYS A 150 36.19 -35.79 24.42
N GLY A 151 36.52 -36.79 23.60
CA GLY A 151 35.54 -37.42 22.69
C GLY A 151 34.44 -38.15 23.48
N TYR A 152 34.77 -38.74 24.63
CA TYR A 152 33.78 -39.38 25.49
C TYR A 152 32.79 -38.34 26.08
N ALA A 153 33.30 -37.24 26.63
CA ALA A 153 32.47 -36.15 27.16
C ALA A 153 31.61 -35.52 26.09
N TYR A 154 32.17 -35.32 24.88
CA TYR A 154 31.46 -34.83 23.72
C TYR A 154 30.30 -35.74 23.30
N ALA A 155 30.53 -37.06 23.24
CA ALA A 155 29.48 -38.01 22.88
C ALA A 155 28.32 -37.99 23.90
N LEU A 156 28.64 -37.92 25.22
CA LEU A 156 27.61 -37.79 26.25
C LEU A 156 26.82 -36.48 26.13
N ALA A 157 27.49 -35.36 25.80
CA ALA A 157 26.82 -34.08 25.58
C ALA A 157 25.90 -34.16 24.35
N LYS A 158 26.33 -34.82 23.29
CA LYS A 158 25.48 -35.02 22.09
C LYS A 158 24.31 -35.98 22.34
N ILE A 159 24.46 -36.98 23.27
CA ILE A 159 23.29 -37.74 23.75
C ILE A 159 22.32 -36.81 24.47
N ALA A 160 22.79 -35.91 25.35
CA ALA A 160 21.94 -34.94 26.04
C ALA A 160 21.23 -34.02 25.04
N GLU A 161 21.94 -33.48 24.06
CA GLU A 161 21.40 -32.62 22.97
C GLU A 161 20.32 -33.35 22.14
N SER A 162 20.47 -34.67 21.94
CA SER A 162 19.50 -35.45 21.18
C SER A 162 18.12 -35.59 21.83
N TYR A 163 17.95 -35.21 23.10
CA TYR A 163 16.66 -35.07 23.78
C TYR A 163 15.97 -33.75 23.50
N ILE A 164 16.62 -32.81 22.78
CA ILE A 164 16.00 -31.59 22.28
C ILE A 164 15.21 -31.93 21.00
N ARG A 165 13.94 -31.54 20.97
CA ARG A 165 13.08 -31.66 19.82
C ARG A 165 12.36 -30.31 19.59
N PHE A 166 12.72 -29.61 18.54
CA PHE A 166 12.26 -28.24 18.30
C PHE A 166 12.52 -27.34 19.53
N GLU A 167 11.51 -26.75 20.13
CA GLU A 167 11.61 -25.88 21.32
C GLU A 167 11.35 -26.63 22.64
N GLN A 168 11.42 -27.97 22.64
CA GLN A 168 11.15 -28.82 23.81
C GLN A 168 12.36 -29.67 24.16
N VAL A 169 12.57 -29.96 25.45
CA VAL A 169 13.62 -30.83 25.93
C VAL A 169 13.15 -31.64 27.13
N ASP A 170 13.49 -32.93 27.13
CA ASP A 170 13.35 -33.80 28.33
C ASP A 170 14.56 -33.60 29.27
N THR A 171 14.45 -32.63 30.17
CA THR A 171 15.54 -32.30 31.12
C THR A 171 15.87 -33.42 32.06
N ALA A 172 14.89 -34.26 32.45
CA ALA A 172 15.12 -35.39 33.36
C ALA A 172 16.05 -36.40 32.72
N LYS A 173 15.99 -36.58 31.43
CA LYS A 173 16.88 -37.49 30.69
C LYS A 173 18.16 -36.80 30.21
N ALA A 174 18.10 -35.54 29.75
CA ALA A 174 19.25 -34.84 29.18
C ALA A 174 20.31 -34.43 30.22
N LEU A 175 19.91 -33.80 31.36
CA LEU A 175 20.84 -33.23 32.34
C LEU A 175 21.75 -34.25 33.01
N PRO A 176 21.37 -35.52 33.28
CA PRO A 176 22.31 -36.53 33.80
C PRO A 176 23.51 -36.75 32.86
N PHE A 177 23.32 -36.73 31.56
CA PHE A 177 24.40 -36.87 30.57
C PHE A 177 25.32 -35.65 30.57
N VAL A 178 24.77 -34.44 30.66
CA VAL A 178 25.55 -33.20 30.81
C VAL A 178 26.43 -33.27 32.07
N ARG A 179 25.87 -33.64 33.24
CA ARG A 179 26.63 -33.78 34.48
C ARG A 179 27.75 -34.81 34.35
N GLN A 180 27.47 -35.94 33.73
CA GLN A 180 28.46 -36.97 33.47
C GLN A 180 29.56 -36.48 32.54
N ALA A 181 29.22 -35.78 31.44
CA ALA A 181 30.19 -35.21 30.53
C ALA A 181 31.14 -34.23 31.24
N LEU A 182 30.60 -33.30 32.04
CA LEU A 182 31.40 -32.34 32.81
C LEU A 182 32.25 -32.96 33.92
N SER A 183 31.85 -34.12 34.44
CA SER A 183 32.69 -34.85 35.40
C SER A 183 33.89 -35.51 34.73
N ILE A 184 33.84 -35.77 33.44
CA ILE A 184 34.91 -36.37 32.63
C ILE A 184 35.83 -35.30 32.05
N ASP A 185 35.25 -34.27 31.46
CA ASP A 185 35.97 -33.14 30.89
C ASP A 185 35.35 -31.80 31.40
N PRO A 186 35.78 -31.32 32.58
CA PRO A 186 35.22 -30.10 33.18
C PRO A 186 35.65 -28.81 32.49
N ARG A 187 36.48 -28.90 31.45
CA ARG A 187 36.94 -27.74 30.65
C ARG A 187 36.34 -27.71 29.24
N ASN A 188 35.35 -28.54 28.99
CA ASN A 188 34.72 -28.64 27.66
C ASN A 188 33.69 -27.56 27.44
N SER A 189 34.06 -26.53 26.70
CA SER A 189 33.20 -25.38 26.36
C SER A 189 31.91 -25.83 25.62
N GLU A 190 31.99 -26.80 24.72
CA GLU A 190 30.81 -27.28 23.96
C GLU A 190 29.77 -27.93 24.87
N VAL A 191 30.21 -28.64 25.91
CA VAL A 191 29.30 -29.24 26.92
C VAL A 191 28.57 -28.16 27.71
N TYR A 192 29.25 -27.09 28.06
CA TYR A 192 28.66 -25.96 28.76
C TYR A 192 27.67 -25.22 27.86
N ILE A 193 27.94 -25.07 26.55
CA ILE A 193 26.97 -24.51 25.57
C ILE A 193 25.69 -25.36 25.56
N ILE A 194 25.81 -26.69 25.40
CA ILE A 194 24.66 -27.61 25.41
C ILE A 194 23.87 -27.52 26.72
N ALA A 195 24.55 -27.41 27.84
CA ALA A 195 23.91 -27.22 29.15
C ALA A 195 23.10 -25.90 29.18
N GLY A 196 23.68 -24.82 28.68
CA GLY A 196 23.04 -23.52 28.56
C GLY A 196 21.81 -23.59 27.67
N ASP A 197 21.92 -24.24 26.50
CA ASP A 197 20.80 -24.42 25.56
C ASP A 197 19.61 -25.19 26.19
N ILE A 198 19.89 -26.23 26.99
CA ILE A 198 18.85 -26.97 27.71
C ILE A 198 18.13 -26.06 28.72
N TYR A 199 18.86 -25.23 29.49
CA TYR A 199 18.24 -24.31 30.44
C TYR A 199 17.52 -23.15 29.75
N ASP A 200 18.00 -22.67 28.58
CA ASP A 200 17.30 -21.68 27.77
C ASP A 200 15.93 -22.19 27.28
N LEU A 201 15.86 -23.45 26.83
CA LEU A 201 14.62 -24.08 26.36
C LEU A 201 13.56 -24.24 27.45
N VAL A 202 13.98 -24.35 28.72
CA VAL A 202 13.04 -24.37 29.84
C VAL A 202 12.83 -22.99 30.50
N ASN A 203 13.21 -21.93 29.81
CA ASN A 203 13.09 -20.55 30.24
C ASN A 203 13.82 -20.20 31.56
N ASP A 204 14.86 -20.96 31.94
CA ASP A 204 15.76 -20.64 33.05
C ASP A 204 16.96 -19.84 32.54
N GLY A 205 16.70 -18.60 32.13
CA GLY A 205 17.72 -17.72 31.55
C GLY A 205 18.91 -17.46 32.47
N SER A 206 18.70 -17.47 33.81
CA SER A 206 19.77 -17.29 34.78
C SER A 206 20.77 -18.46 34.77
N LYS A 207 20.26 -19.68 34.71
CA LYS A 207 21.14 -20.86 34.60
C LYS A 207 21.76 -20.93 33.19
N ALA A 208 21.01 -20.62 32.15
CA ALA A 208 21.53 -20.58 30.79
C ALA A 208 22.75 -19.63 30.69
N ILE A 209 22.63 -18.38 31.15
CA ILE A 209 23.74 -17.41 31.19
C ILE A 209 24.91 -17.94 32.04
N LYS A 210 24.65 -18.54 33.20
CA LYS A 210 25.70 -19.13 34.02
C LYS A 210 26.52 -20.16 33.23
N TYR A 211 25.84 -21.06 32.51
CA TYR A 211 26.53 -22.09 31.72
C TYR A 211 27.24 -21.52 30.51
N TYR A 212 26.71 -20.53 29.86
CA TYR A 212 27.38 -19.84 28.73
C TYR A 212 28.63 -19.07 29.22
N ASN A 213 28.59 -18.42 30.38
CA ASN A 213 29.77 -17.81 30.97
C ASN A 213 30.88 -18.87 31.27
N LEU A 214 30.50 -20.02 31.82
CA LEU A 214 31.46 -21.13 32.02
C LEU A 214 32.02 -21.65 30.67
N ALA A 215 31.21 -21.65 29.61
CA ALA A 215 31.68 -21.99 28.27
C ALA A 215 32.73 -20.99 27.79
N GLN A 216 32.49 -19.69 28.00
CA GLN A 216 33.40 -18.60 27.65
C GLN A 216 34.71 -18.67 28.45
N ASP A 217 34.66 -19.00 29.74
CA ASP A 217 35.86 -19.14 30.59
C ASP A 217 36.84 -20.20 30.04
N TRP A 218 36.32 -21.25 29.41
CA TRP A 218 37.12 -22.34 28.85
C TRP A 218 37.47 -22.19 27.36
N ASP A 219 36.76 -21.33 26.64
CA ASP A 219 37.05 -21.00 25.24
C ASP A 219 36.89 -19.50 25.02
N LEU A 220 37.91 -18.73 25.41
CA LEU A 220 37.92 -17.26 25.28
C LEU A 220 37.85 -16.74 23.84
N LYS A 221 38.05 -17.63 22.87
CA LYS A 221 38.00 -17.26 21.43
C LYS A 221 36.69 -17.63 20.78
N SER A 222 35.83 -18.39 21.45
CA SER A 222 34.56 -18.79 20.87
C SER A 222 33.51 -17.65 20.90
N PRO A 223 32.98 -17.23 19.78
CA PRO A 223 31.92 -16.20 19.74
C PRO A 223 30.55 -16.75 20.22
N ALA A 224 30.36 -18.10 20.23
CA ALA A 224 29.08 -18.73 20.44
C ALA A 224 28.46 -18.42 21.82
N ALA A 225 29.24 -18.42 22.88
CA ALA A 225 28.74 -18.13 24.23
C ALA A 225 28.19 -16.70 24.33
N ASN A 226 28.93 -15.72 23.80
CA ASN A 226 28.48 -14.32 23.77
C ASN A 226 27.17 -14.18 22.98
N MET A 227 27.12 -14.77 21.80
CA MET A 227 25.89 -14.73 20.94
C MET A 227 24.70 -15.32 21.73
N LYS A 228 24.86 -16.46 22.40
CA LYS A 228 23.82 -17.10 23.20
C LYS A 228 23.37 -16.24 24.38
N ILE A 229 24.28 -15.60 25.11
CA ILE A 229 23.94 -14.67 26.20
C ILE A 229 23.14 -13.49 25.65
N GLY A 230 23.56 -12.89 24.53
CA GLY A 230 22.82 -11.84 23.87
C GLY A 230 21.39 -12.26 23.52
N SER A 231 21.20 -13.48 23.02
CA SER A 231 19.88 -14.02 22.72
C SER A 231 18.98 -14.16 23.95
N ILE A 232 19.54 -14.52 25.12
CA ILE A 232 18.76 -14.52 26.36
C ILE A 232 18.26 -13.12 26.74
N TYR A 233 19.10 -12.08 26.59
CA TYR A 233 18.65 -10.70 26.81
C TYR A 233 17.57 -10.26 25.84
N VAL A 234 17.65 -10.66 24.57
CA VAL A 234 16.58 -10.38 23.58
C VAL A 234 15.27 -11.05 23.97
N LYS A 235 15.29 -12.33 24.38
CA LYS A 235 14.12 -13.05 24.92
C LYS A 235 13.52 -12.31 26.12
N GLY A 236 14.38 -11.79 27.01
CA GLY A 236 14.00 -10.95 28.15
C GLY A 236 13.55 -9.54 27.80
N ARG A 237 13.41 -9.20 26.50
CA ARG A 237 13.07 -7.87 25.96
C ARG A 237 14.06 -6.76 26.38
N ASN A 238 15.25 -7.09 26.77
CA ASN A 238 16.32 -6.14 27.07
C ASN A 238 17.29 -6.02 25.91
N LEU A 239 16.80 -5.38 24.84
CA LEU A 239 17.56 -5.25 23.57
C LEU A 239 18.88 -4.52 23.77
N THR A 240 18.90 -3.48 24.63
CA THR A 240 20.11 -2.69 24.89
C THR A 240 21.21 -3.51 25.54
N ALA A 241 20.87 -4.42 26.46
CA ALA A 241 21.84 -5.28 27.09
C ALA A 241 22.39 -6.39 26.16
N ALA A 242 21.65 -6.76 25.11
CA ALA A 242 22.07 -7.78 24.17
C ALA A 242 23.19 -7.30 23.22
N ILE A 243 23.16 -6.01 22.81
CA ILE A 243 24.07 -5.44 21.81
C ILE A 243 25.55 -5.71 22.12
N PRO A 244 26.09 -5.39 23.34
CA PRO A 244 27.50 -5.59 23.63
C PRO A 244 27.94 -7.06 23.48
N TYR A 245 27.08 -8.02 23.79
CA TYR A 245 27.41 -9.43 23.64
C TYR A 245 27.53 -9.86 22.19
N TYR A 246 26.64 -9.38 21.33
CA TYR A 246 26.74 -9.64 19.89
C TYR A 246 27.97 -8.94 19.27
N GLU A 247 28.24 -7.71 19.67
CA GLU A 247 29.44 -6.98 19.23
C GLU A 247 30.71 -7.67 19.69
N GLN A 248 30.74 -8.23 20.91
CA GLN A 248 31.86 -9.00 21.40
C GLN A 248 32.02 -10.32 20.64
N ALA A 249 30.92 -10.98 20.25
CA ALA A 249 30.98 -12.16 19.40
C ALA A 249 31.62 -11.84 18.03
N ILE A 250 31.28 -10.71 17.44
CA ILE A 250 31.89 -10.21 16.19
C ILE A 250 33.38 -9.86 16.40
N ALA A 251 33.72 -9.26 17.53
CA ALA A 251 35.09 -8.90 17.83
C ALA A 251 36.00 -10.15 18.00
N LEU A 252 35.44 -11.25 18.50
CA LEU A 252 36.14 -12.54 18.63
C LEU A 252 36.32 -13.26 17.27
N ASP A 253 35.31 -13.17 16.41
CA ASP A 253 35.36 -13.70 15.04
C ASP A 253 34.53 -12.82 14.10
N GLN A 254 35.23 -12.03 13.27
CA GLN A 254 34.59 -11.14 12.28
C GLN A 254 33.82 -11.89 11.18
N ASN A 255 34.06 -13.20 11.03
CA ASN A 255 33.34 -14.06 10.09
C ASN A 255 32.19 -14.83 10.73
N TYR A 256 31.93 -14.60 12.02
CA TYR A 256 30.84 -15.29 12.73
C TYR A 256 29.48 -14.73 12.33
N ALA A 257 28.96 -15.23 11.22
CA ALA A 257 27.71 -14.77 10.59
C ALA A 257 26.49 -14.75 11.54
N PRO A 258 26.29 -15.73 12.48
CA PRO A 258 25.17 -15.69 13.40
C PRO A 258 25.05 -14.40 14.21
N ALA A 259 26.16 -13.78 14.64
CA ALA A 259 26.10 -12.55 15.43
C ALA A 259 25.60 -11.35 14.60
N TYR A 260 25.95 -11.28 13.31
CA TYR A 260 25.40 -10.26 12.40
C TYR A 260 23.92 -10.46 12.15
N ARG A 261 23.47 -11.72 12.00
CA ARG A 261 22.05 -12.05 11.89
C ARG A 261 21.25 -11.58 13.11
N GLU A 262 21.74 -11.87 14.30
CA GLU A 262 21.08 -11.48 15.55
C GLU A 262 21.04 -9.95 15.74
N LEU A 263 22.14 -9.24 15.44
CA LEU A 263 22.14 -7.77 15.46
C LEU A 263 21.17 -7.19 14.42
N GLY A 264 21.15 -7.74 13.20
CA GLY A 264 20.20 -7.32 12.18
C GLY A 264 18.77 -7.47 12.67
N GLN A 265 18.42 -8.59 13.28
CA GLN A 265 17.10 -8.83 13.83
C GLN A 265 16.78 -7.93 15.03
N LEU A 266 17.73 -7.73 15.94
CA LEU A 266 17.59 -6.84 17.09
C LEU A 266 17.29 -5.40 16.64
N TYR A 267 18.05 -4.85 15.68
CA TYR A 267 17.82 -3.51 15.16
C TYR A 267 16.50 -3.38 14.39
N SER A 268 16.07 -4.46 13.71
CA SER A 268 14.73 -4.51 13.11
C SER A 268 13.63 -4.41 14.17
N MET A 269 13.75 -5.17 15.26
CA MET A 269 12.82 -5.12 16.40
C MET A 269 12.80 -3.74 17.10
N ALA A 270 13.95 -3.07 17.12
CA ALA A 270 14.11 -1.73 17.69
C ALA A 270 13.63 -0.60 16.73
N GLY A 271 13.14 -0.93 15.53
CA GLY A 271 12.73 0.04 14.51
C GLY A 271 13.89 0.79 13.83
N ARG A 272 15.15 0.35 14.08
CA ARG A 272 16.36 0.94 13.48
C ARG A 272 16.69 0.24 12.16
N PHE A 273 15.86 0.46 11.16
CA PHE A 273 15.88 -0.33 9.94
C PHE A 273 17.15 -0.16 9.08
N ASN A 274 17.76 1.02 9.07
CA ASN A 274 19.04 1.24 8.38
C ASN A 274 20.20 0.45 9.02
N ASP A 275 20.23 0.36 10.35
CA ASP A 275 21.22 -0.46 11.04
C ASP A 275 20.94 -1.93 10.78
N SER A 276 19.67 -2.36 10.86
CA SER A 276 19.24 -3.71 10.53
C SER A 276 19.71 -4.12 9.13
N LYS A 277 19.48 -3.29 8.11
CA LYS A 277 19.93 -3.51 6.74
C LYS A 277 21.44 -3.73 6.68
N LYS A 278 22.25 -2.86 7.31
CA LYS A 278 23.71 -2.96 7.32
C LYS A 278 24.21 -4.30 7.88
N TYR A 279 23.60 -4.77 8.98
CA TYR A 279 24.00 -6.03 9.59
C TYR A 279 23.53 -7.24 8.75
N PHE A 280 22.34 -7.20 8.17
CA PHE A 280 21.90 -8.25 7.25
C PHE A 280 22.66 -8.26 5.93
N GLU A 281 23.11 -7.13 5.43
CA GLU A 281 24.01 -7.05 4.26
C GLU A 281 25.32 -7.78 4.55
N LYS A 282 25.94 -7.54 5.72
CA LYS A 282 27.16 -8.26 6.14
C LYS A 282 26.90 -9.74 6.36
N TYR A 283 25.76 -10.10 6.94
CA TYR A 283 25.34 -11.49 7.08
C TYR A 283 25.23 -12.18 5.71
N LEU A 284 24.59 -11.52 4.75
CA LEU A 284 24.44 -12.00 3.37
C LEU A 284 25.80 -12.22 2.69
N GLU A 285 26.73 -11.27 2.85
CA GLU A 285 28.10 -11.37 2.33
C GLU A 285 28.80 -12.63 2.93
N LEU A 286 28.78 -12.77 4.26
CA LEU A 286 29.43 -13.87 4.95
C LEU A 286 28.86 -15.24 4.60
N THR A 287 27.55 -15.33 4.37
CA THR A 287 26.86 -16.56 3.98
C THR A 287 26.85 -16.78 2.49
N GLN A 288 27.59 -15.95 1.71
CA GLN A 288 27.72 -16.04 0.24
C GLN A 288 26.38 -15.96 -0.51
N GLY A 289 25.47 -15.18 0.02
CA GLY A 289 24.20 -14.92 -0.66
C GLY A 289 23.23 -16.10 -0.65
N ASN A 290 23.34 -17.01 0.33
CA ASN A 290 22.37 -18.09 0.43
C ASN A 290 20.94 -17.55 0.55
N ILE A 291 19.97 -18.30 0.06
CA ILE A 291 18.57 -17.85 -0.03
C ILE A 291 18.01 -17.39 1.33
N PRO A 292 18.18 -18.12 2.45
CA PRO A 292 17.72 -17.68 3.77
C PRO A 292 18.27 -16.31 4.20
N ALA A 293 19.56 -16.07 3.98
CA ALA A 293 20.17 -14.78 4.30
C ALA A 293 19.64 -13.68 3.39
N LYS A 294 19.47 -13.97 2.10
CA LYS A 294 18.91 -13.03 1.12
C LYS A 294 17.47 -12.64 1.46
N ILE A 295 16.63 -13.57 1.92
CA ILE A 295 15.26 -13.28 2.39
C ILE A 295 15.28 -12.34 3.60
N ARG A 296 16.18 -12.54 4.57
CA ARG A 296 16.31 -11.65 5.73
C ARG A 296 16.75 -10.25 5.31
N TYR A 297 17.68 -10.15 4.37
CA TYR A 297 18.12 -8.89 3.80
C TYR A 297 16.98 -8.18 3.06
N VAL A 298 16.22 -8.89 2.24
CA VAL A 298 15.02 -8.36 1.56
C VAL A 298 14.00 -7.79 2.55
N ASN A 299 13.75 -8.49 3.66
CA ASN A 299 12.85 -7.97 4.69
C ASN A 299 13.41 -6.68 5.33
N ALA A 300 14.71 -6.63 5.59
CA ALA A 300 15.34 -5.42 6.13
C ALA A 300 15.26 -4.24 5.14
N LEU A 301 15.49 -4.48 3.85
CA LEU A 301 15.33 -3.49 2.77
C LEU A 301 13.89 -2.94 2.73
N PHE A 302 12.89 -3.81 2.87
CA PHE A 302 11.48 -3.40 2.88
C PHE A 302 11.18 -2.43 4.01
N TYR A 303 11.60 -2.75 5.24
CA TYR A 303 11.41 -1.86 6.38
C TYR A 303 12.27 -0.59 6.30
N ALA A 304 13.42 -0.65 5.64
CA ALA A 304 14.24 0.52 5.31
C ALA A 304 13.66 1.36 4.16
N LYS A 305 12.54 0.94 3.56
CA LYS A 305 11.84 1.57 2.42
C LYS A 305 12.67 1.60 1.12
N GLU A 306 13.57 0.66 0.95
CA GLU A 306 14.36 0.49 -0.27
C GLU A 306 13.68 -0.46 -1.25
N TYR A 307 12.50 -0.08 -1.69
CA TYR A 307 11.56 -0.96 -2.38
C TYR A 307 12.07 -1.48 -3.73
N ASN A 308 12.82 -0.67 -4.49
CA ASN A 308 13.42 -1.11 -5.76
C ASN A 308 14.46 -2.20 -5.54
N GLU A 309 15.28 -2.10 -4.49
CA GLU A 309 16.23 -3.15 -4.14
C GLU A 309 15.52 -4.41 -3.61
N VAL A 310 14.38 -4.28 -2.93
CA VAL A 310 13.53 -5.42 -2.57
C VAL A 310 13.11 -6.19 -3.81
N ILE A 311 12.53 -5.51 -4.81
CA ILE A 311 12.04 -6.13 -6.03
C ILE A 311 13.19 -6.86 -6.76
N LYS A 312 14.32 -6.20 -6.94
CA LYS A 312 15.51 -6.76 -7.58
C LYS A 312 15.98 -8.05 -6.87
N ASN A 313 16.14 -8.00 -5.55
CA ASN A 313 16.59 -9.17 -4.78
C ASN A 313 15.56 -10.31 -4.77
N VAL A 314 14.26 -10.00 -4.81
CA VAL A 314 13.21 -11.03 -4.95
C VAL A 314 13.29 -11.71 -6.33
N GLU A 315 13.51 -10.97 -7.41
CA GLU A 315 13.71 -11.56 -8.74
C GLU A 315 14.97 -12.46 -8.79
N GLU A 316 16.05 -12.07 -8.12
CA GLU A 316 17.23 -12.90 -7.98
C GLU A 316 16.96 -14.18 -7.17
N ILE A 317 16.08 -14.13 -6.15
CA ILE A 317 15.63 -15.34 -5.42
C ILE A 317 14.83 -16.23 -6.38
N PHE A 318 13.89 -15.71 -7.15
CA PHE A 318 13.10 -16.47 -8.11
C PHE A 318 13.93 -17.10 -9.23
N ALA A 319 15.03 -16.46 -9.63
CA ALA A 319 15.97 -17.02 -10.62
C ALA A 319 16.62 -18.33 -10.13
N VAL A 320 16.79 -18.50 -8.80
CA VAL A 320 17.40 -19.67 -8.18
C VAL A 320 16.33 -20.65 -7.68
N ASP A 321 15.26 -20.15 -7.04
CA ASP A 321 14.22 -20.98 -6.44
C ASP A 321 12.82 -20.37 -6.65
N GLN A 322 12.14 -20.86 -7.68
CA GLN A 322 10.78 -20.42 -8.03
C GLN A 322 9.70 -20.90 -7.04
N SER A 323 10.04 -21.86 -6.16
CA SER A 323 9.08 -22.38 -5.18
C SER A 323 8.74 -21.37 -4.09
N ARG A 324 9.53 -20.31 -3.94
CA ARG A 324 9.35 -19.22 -2.96
C ARG A 324 8.17 -18.29 -3.26
N THR A 325 7.04 -18.84 -3.66
CA THR A 325 5.86 -18.08 -4.13
C THR A 325 5.39 -17.01 -3.17
N TYR A 326 5.59 -17.20 -1.86
CA TYR A 326 5.27 -16.22 -0.82
C TYR A 326 6.07 -14.91 -0.91
N MET A 327 7.24 -14.90 -1.59
CA MET A 327 8.03 -13.69 -1.81
C MET A 327 7.33 -12.70 -2.74
N ASN A 328 6.33 -13.15 -3.53
CA ASN A 328 5.47 -12.26 -4.29
C ASN A 328 4.77 -11.23 -3.38
N ARG A 329 4.52 -11.55 -2.11
CA ARG A 329 3.95 -10.64 -1.12
C ARG A 329 4.78 -9.38 -0.97
N ILE A 330 6.05 -9.54 -0.61
CA ILE A 330 6.92 -8.40 -0.32
C ILE A 330 7.27 -7.62 -1.60
N ALA A 331 7.41 -8.30 -2.74
CA ALA A 331 7.60 -7.66 -4.04
C ALA A 331 6.36 -6.85 -4.46
N GLY A 332 5.16 -7.41 -4.27
CA GLY A 332 3.90 -6.72 -4.56
C GLY A 332 3.69 -5.47 -3.69
N TYR A 333 3.98 -5.58 -2.39
CA TYR A 333 3.93 -4.44 -1.48
C TYR A 333 4.94 -3.36 -1.88
N SER A 334 6.18 -3.75 -2.20
CA SER A 334 7.23 -2.82 -2.60
C SER A 334 6.89 -2.09 -3.90
N ALA A 335 6.38 -2.80 -4.90
CA ALA A 335 5.93 -2.19 -6.14
C ALA A 335 4.76 -1.21 -5.93
N TYR A 336 3.87 -1.49 -4.96
CA TYR A 336 2.80 -0.56 -4.58
C TYR A 336 3.36 0.72 -3.94
N GLU A 337 4.30 0.59 -3.00
CA GLU A 337 4.93 1.74 -2.33
C GLU A 337 5.73 2.62 -3.31
N GLU A 338 6.32 2.03 -4.37
CA GLU A 338 6.95 2.74 -5.49
C GLU A 338 5.95 3.36 -6.48
N GLY A 339 4.65 3.12 -6.30
CA GLY A 339 3.61 3.60 -7.21
C GLY A 339 3.48 2.81 -8.52
N ASN A 340 4.21 1.71 -8.68
CA ASN A 340 4.10 0.84 -9.85
C ASN A 340 2.96 -0.17 -9.67
N TYR A 341 1.72 0.32 -9.75
CA TYR A 341 0.52 -0.49 -9.52
C TYR A 341 0.32 -1.65 -10.52
N PRO A 342 0.68 -1.54 -11.81
CA PRO A 342 0.64 -2.68 -12.72
C PRO A 342 1.56 -3.82 -12.28
N LEU A 343 2.81 -3.53 -11.90
CA LEU A 343 3.76 -4.51 -11.42
C LEU A 343 3.32 -5.10 -10.07
N ALA A 344 2.85 -4.25 -9.16
CA ALA A 344 2.30 -4.67 -7.87
C ALA A 344 1.16 -5.68 -8.06
N LYS A 345 0.25 -5.42 -9.01
CA LYS A 345 -0.84 -6.35 -9.36
C LYS A 345 -0.30 -7.70 -9.84
N GLN A 346 0.71 -7.71 -10.71
CA GLN A 346 1.30 -8.96 -11.22
C GLN A 346 1.83 -9.85 -10.07
N TYR A 347 2.56 -9.27 -9.12
CA TYR A 347 3.05 -10.02 -7.96
C TYR A 347 1.91 -10.51 -7.06
N MET A 348 0.93 -9.66 -6.79
CA MET A 348 -0.19 -10.07 -5.95
C MET A 348 -1.09 -11.12 -6.62
N ASP A 349 -1.31 -11.04 -7.93
CA ASP A 349 -2.02 -12.09 -8.68
C ASP A 349 -1.28 -13.44 -8.57
N LYS A 350 0.07 -13.43 -8.71
CA LYS A 350 0.89 -14.64 -8.50
C LYS A 350 0.80 -15.15 -7.06
N LEU A 351 0.77 -14.26 -6.07
CA LEU A 351 0.62 -14.63 -4.66
C LEU A 351 -0.69 -15.39 -4.42
N PHE A 352 -1.81 -14.79 -4.84
CA PHE A 352 -3.14 -15.38 -4.65
C PHE A 352 -3.39 -16.65 -5.49
N ALA A 353 -2.69 -16.80 -6.62
CA ALA A 353 -2.79 -18.00 -7.45
C ALA A 353 -1.99 -19.19 -6.92
N ASN A 354 -0.88 -18.96 -6.19
CA ASN A 354 0.09 -19.99 -5.85
C ASN A 354 0.27 -20.23 -4.34
N LEU A 355 -0.37 -19.43 -3.48
CA LEU A 355 -0.26 -19.61 -2.04
C LEU A 355 -1.56 -20.18 -1.48
N ASP A 356 -1.46 -21.13 -0.57
CA ASP A 356 -2.61 -21.72 0.10
C ASP A 356 -3.39 -20.66 0.89
N ALA A 357 -4.71 -20.80 0.94
CA ALA A 357 -5.61 -19.80 1.49
C ALA A 357 -5.36 -19.48 2.98
N ASP A 358 -4.92 -20.48 3.76
CA ASP A 358 -4.57 -20.34 5.18
C ASP A 358 -3.27 -19.54 5.42
N ARG A 359 -2.46 -19.38 4.38
CA ARG A 359 -1.23 -18.58 4.40
C ARG A 359 -1.43 -17.14 3.90
N ILE A 360 -2.61 -16.83 3.37
CA ILE A 360 -2.99 -15.46 3.01
C ILE A 360 -3.34 -14.69 4.28
N ILE A 361 -2.73 -13.53 4.47
CA ILE A 361 -2.93 -12.70 5.66
C ILE A 361 -3.79 -11.47 5.34
N LYS A 362 -4.39 -10.87 6.37
CA LYS A 362 -5.20 -9.64 6.25
C LYS A 362 -4.53 -8.57 5.39
N LYS A 363 -3.23 -8.36 5.60
CA LYS A 363 -2.45 -7.34 4.89
C LYS A 363 -2.38 -7.60 3.38
N ASP A 364 -2.40 -8.86 2.92
CA ASP A 364 -2.42 -9.20 1.49
C ASP A 364 -3.68 -8.67 0.82
N TYR A 365 -4.84 -8.90 1.46
CA TYR A 365 -6.12 -8.40 0.95
C TYR A 365 -6.17 -6.88 0.92
N ILE A 366 -5.63 -6.20 1.94
CA ILE A 366 -5.56 -4.73 2.00
C ILE A 366 -4.72 -4.19 0.85
N TYR A 367 -3.49 -4.70 0.66
CA TYR A 367 -2.63 -4.24 -0.43
C TYR A 367 -3.25 -4.54 -1.79
N TYR A 368 -3.81 -5.73 -1.99
CA TYR A 368 -4.44 -6.09 -3.25
C TYR A 368 -5.60 -5.17 -3.61
N ALA A 369 -6.48 -4.89 -2.65
CA ALA A 369 -7.57 -3.94 -2.81
C ALA A 369 -7.08 -2.54 -3.19
N ARG A 370 -6.09 -2.03 -2.45
CA ARG A 370 -5.49 -0.72 -2.72
C ARG A 370 -4.78 -0.64 -4.07
N ILE A 371 -4.06 -1.70 -4.45
CA ILE A 371 -3.38 -1.80 -5.75
C ILE A 371 -4.38 -1.66 -6.89
N LEU A 372 -5.47 -2.44 -6.85
CA LEU A 372 -6.50 -2.41 -7.88
C LEU A 372 -7.22 -1.06 -7.92
N ALA A 373 -7.52 -0.47 -6.76
CA ALA A 373 -8.13 0.85 -6.67
C ALA A 373 -7.23 1.96 -7.23
N ARG A 374 -5.94 1.97 -6.86
CA ARG A 374 -4.97 2.97 -7.33
C ARG A 374 -4.65 2.82 -8.81
N LYS A 375 -4.55 1.59 -9.32
CA LYS A 375 -4.38 1.33 -10.76
C LYS A 375 -5.51 1.96 -11.58
N ASN A 376 -6.71 1.99 -11.03
CA ASN A 376 -7.91 2.51 -11.69
C ASN A 376 -8.37 3.89 -11.16
N GLN A 377 -7.47 4.67 -10.56
CA GLN A 377 -7.80 5.99 -9.97
C GLN A 377 -8.40 7.00 -10.97
N ASN A 378 -8.17 6.83 -12.26
CA ASN A 378 -8.70 7.68 -13.31
C ASN A 378 -10.05 7.20 -13.87
N TYR A 379 -10.68 6.19 -13.27
CA TYR A 379 -11.89 5.56 -13.77
C TYR A 379 -13.04 6.57 -13.96
N ALA A 380 -13.31 7.41 -12.95
CA ALA A 380 -14.36 8.43 -13.05
C ALA A 380 -14.13 9.42 -14.19
N LYS A 381 -12.88 9.83 -14.40
CA LYS A 381 -12.49 10.68 -15.53
C LYS A 381 -12.72 9.97 -16.86
N LEU A 382 -12.33 8.69 -16.93
CA LEU A 382 -12.52 7.87 -18.14
C LEU A 382 -14.01 7.70 -18.50
N LEU A 383 -14.89 7.54 -17.49
CA LEU A 383 -16.34 7.50 -17.73
C LEU A 383 -16.85 8.79 -18.38
N ILE A 384 -16.48 9.94 -17.79
CA ILE A 384 -16.90 11.26 -18.32
C ILE A 384 -16.38 11.47 -19.75
N GLU A 385 -15.12 11.14 -20.00
CA GLU A 385 -14.51 11.27 -21.33
C GLU A 385 -15.20 10.34 -22.35
N ALA A 386 -15.50 9.11 -21.96
CA ALA A 386 -16.20 8.15 -22.81
C ALA A 386 -17.63 8.59 -23.15
N ASP A 387 -18.36 9.16 -22.19
CA ASP A 387 -19.71 9.69 -22.40
C ASP A 387 -19.70 10.90 -23.34
N ASN A 388 -18.73 11.81 -23.16
CA ASN A 388 -18.56 12.96 -24.04
C ASN A 388 -18.23 12.53 -25.48
N ASP A 389 -17.26 11.61 -25.64
CA ASP A 389 -16.88 11.07 -26.95
C ASP A 389 -18.05 10.34 -27.63
N ALA A 390 -18.87 9.61 -26.86
CA ALA A 390 -20.06 8.93 -27.36
C ALA A 390 -21.15 9.94 -27.80
N GLY A 391 -21.32 11.03 -27.05
CA GLY A 391 -22.22 12.15 -27.43
C GLY A 391 -21.79 12.85 -28.70
N GLU A 392 -20.50 13.15 -28.84
CA GLU A 392 -19.91 13.73 -30.05
C GLU A 392 -20.08 12.77 -31.24
N LEU A 393 -19.80 11.48 -31.06
CA LEU A 393 -19.98 10.46 -32.09
C LEU A 393 -21.43 10.41 -32.58
N SER A 394 -22.39 10.40 -31.66
CA SER A 394 -23.82 10.43 -32.02
C SER A 394 -24.19 11.67 -32.85
N THR A 395 -23.67 12.83 -32.47
CA THR A 395 -23.88 14.09 -33.17
C THR A 395 -23.27 14.05 -34.57
N LEU A 396 -22.05 13.56 -34.72
CA LEU A 396 -21.37 13.40 -36.01
C LEU A 396 -22.09 12.41 -36.93
N GLN A 397 -22.56 11.28 -36.36
CA GLN A 397 -23.34 10.28 -37.11
C GLN A 397 -24.67 10.85 -37.63
N ALA A 398 -25.38 11.62 -36.80
CA ALA A 398 -26.61 12.32 -37.24
C ALA A 398 -26.34 13.32 -38.35
N LYS A 399 -25.27 14.12 -38.26
CA LYS A 399 -24.86 15.07 -39.30
C LYS A 399 -24.42 14.39 -40.59
N TYR A 400 -23.70 13.25 -40.46
CA TYR A 400 -23.21 12.45 -41.60
C TYR A 400 -24.35 12.03 -42.55
N ALA A 401 -25.53 11.71 -42.02
CA ALA A 401 -26.69 11.31 -42.79
C ALA A 401 -27.14 12.40 -43.79
N THR A 402 -26.84 13.67 -43.51
CA THR A 402 -27.27 14.82 -44.31
C THR A 402 -26.20 15.37 -45.28
N LEU A 403 -24.94 14.91 -45.17
CA LEU A 403 -23.79 15.39 -45.93
C LEU A 403 -23.71 14.80 -47.35
N LYS A 404 -23.17 15.63 -48.29
CA LYS A 404 -22.84 15.23 -49.66
C LYS A 404 -21.30 15.12 -49.79
N SER A 405 -20.81 14.32 -50.80
CA SER A 405 -19.38 14.24 -51.11
C SER A 405 -18.83 15.61 -51.58
N PRO A 406 -17.60 16.05 -51.23
CA PRO A 406 -16.55 15.29 -50.51
C PRO A 406 -16.62 15.37 -48.94
N ALA A 407 -17.44 16.27 -48.38
CA ALA A 407 -17.55 16.45 -46.93
C ALA A 407 -17.99 15.16 -46.21
N LYS A 408 -18.74 14.30 -46.90
CA LYS A 408 -19.18 13.01 -46.38
C LYS A 408 -18.02 12.04 -46.14
N GLU A 409 -17.03 12.03 -47.01
CA GLU A 409 -15.84 11.14 -46.85
C GLU A 409 -14.94 11.58 -45.69
N GLN A 410 -14.75 12.91 -45.52
CA GLN A 410 -14.03 13.46 -44.39
C GLN A 410 -14.73 13.16 -43.05
N ALA A 411 -16.05 13.33 -43.03
CA ALA A 411 -16.85 13.03 -41.83
C ALA A 411 -16.81 11.53 -41.48
N LYS A 412 -16.74 10.63 -42.47
CA LYS A 412 -16.62 9.20 -42.23
C LYS A 412 -15.32 8.86 -41.50
N ALA A 413 -14.18 9.40 -41.94
CA ALA A 413 -12.90 9.16 -41.28
C ALA A 413 -12.89 9.63 -39.80
N ALA A 414 -13.52 10.77 -39.52
CA ALA A 414 -13.69 11.29 -38.16
C ALA A 414 -14.58 10.38 -37.28
N ILE A 415 -15.69 9.89 -37.86
CA ILE A 415 -16.60 8.95 -37.19
C ILE A 415 -15.87 7.64 -36.86
N ASP A 416 -15.13 7.07 -37.85
CA ASP A 416 -14.43 5.80 -37.66
C ASP A 416 -13.34 5.95 -36.56
N ALA A 417 -12.60 7.07 -36.54
CA ALA A 417 -11.59 7.37 -35.52
C ALA A 417 -12.23 7.54 -34.13
N LEU A 418 -13.33 8.28 -34.02
CA LEU A 418 -14.01 8.49 -32.74
C LEU A 418 -14.71 7.24 -32.24
N GLN A 419 -15.28 6.42 -33.16
CA GLN A 419 -15.82 5.09 -32.80
C GLN A 419 -14.73 4.21 -32.19
N GLY A 420 -13.52 4.15 -32.81
CA GLY A 420 -12.40 3.40 -32.27
C GLY A 420 -11.98 3.87 -30.87
N LYS A 421 -12.01 5.19 -30.63
CA LYS A 421 -11.73 5.79 -29.30
C LYS A 421 -12.78 5.39 -28.27
N VAL A 422 -14.07 5.47 -28.62
CA VAL A 422 -15.18 5.06 -27.74
C VAL A 422 -15.10 3.57 -27.40
N ASP A 423 -14.81 2.72 -28.37
CA ASP A 423 -14.72 1.26 -28.15
C ASP A 423 -13.50 0.90 -27.28
N ALA A 424 -12.37 1.59 -27.47
CA ALA A 424 -11.20 1.43 -26.61
C ALA A 424 -11.49 1.88 -25.16
N ALA A 425 -12.16 3.02 -24.99
CA ALA A 425 -12.57 3.52 -23.68
C ALA A 425 -13.54 2.55 -22.99
N ARG A 426 -14.54 2.03 -23.69
CA ARG A 426 -15.48 1.02 -23.15
C ARG A 426 -14.77 -0.26 -22.70
N THR A 427 -13.76 -0.69 -23.45
CA THR A 427 -12.94 -1.87 -23.08
C THR A 427 -12.17 -1.60 -21.78
N GLN A 428 -11.56 -0.42 -21.65
CA GLN A 428 -10.83 -0.02 -20.43
C GLN A 428 -11.79 0.12 -19.23
N ILE A 429 -12.97 0.69 -19.42
CA ILE A 429 -14.02 0.82 -18.41
C ILE A 429 -14.41 -0.56 -17.89
N LYS A 430 -14.73 -1.50 -18.78
CA LYS A 430 -15.09 -2.86 -18.40
C LYS A 430 -13.97 -3.59 -17.64
N GLN A 431 -12.72 -3.39 -18.04
CA GLN A 431 -11.57 -3.93 -17.32
C GLN A 431 -11.46 -3.33 -15.91
N ALA A 432 -11.61 -2.02 -15.80
CA ALA A 432 -11.57 -1.31 -14.52
C ALA A 432 -12.71 -1.77 -13.59
N GLU A 433 -13.93 -1.94 -14.10
CA GLU A 433 -15.08 -2.48 -13.35
C GLU A 433 -14.80 -3.87 -12.78
N ASN A 434 -14.22 -4.77 -13.58
CA ASN A 434 -13.83 -6.09 -13.13
C ASN A 434 -12.73 -6.03 -12.05
N GLU A 435 -11.79 -5.10 -12.15
CA GLU A 435 -10.76 -4.90 -11.15
C GLU A 435 -11.31 -4.27 -9.87
N PHE A 436 -12.24 -3.31 -9.96
CA PHE A 436 -12.95 -2.79 -8.78
C PHE A 436 -13.77 -3.86 -8.07
N ALA A 437 -14.46 -4.74 -8.81
CA ALA A 437 -15.18 -5.86 -8.18
C ALA A 437 -14.23 -6.73 -7.33
N LYS A 438 -13.05 -7.07 -7.86
CA LYS A 438 -12.01 -7.80 -7.11
C LYS A 438 -11.45 -6.97 -5.94
N ALA A 439 -11.26 -5.67 -6.13
CA ALA A 439 -10.81 -4.78 -5.05
C ALA A 439 -11.81 -4.77 -3.89
N PHE A 440 -13.09 -4.64 -4.19
CA PHE A 440 -14.15 -4.61 -3.16
C PHE A 440 -14.32 -5.97 -2.48
N GLU A 441 -14.18 -7.08 -3.20
CA GLU A 441 -14.12 -8.42 -2.60
C GLU A 441 -12.93 -8.55 -1.64
N ALA A 442 -11.75 -8.06 -2.04
CA ALA A 442 -10.57 -8.08 -1.20
C ALA A 442 -10.75 -7.19 0.05
N TYR A 443 -11.34 -6.00 -0.09
CA TYR A 443 -11.74 -5.18 1.07
C TYR A 443 -12.67 -5.95 2.00
N ASP A 444 -13.71 -6.63 1.48
CA ASP A 444 -14.66 -7.38 2.29
C ASP A 444 -13.99 -8.53 3.06
N LYS A 445 -13.05 -9.23 2.43
CA LYS A 445 -12.23 -10.25 3.11
C LYS A 445 -11.36 -9.63 4.21
N ALA A 446 -10.71 -8.49 3.92
CA ALA A 446 -9.90 -7.78 4.90
C ALA A 446 -10.72 -7.22 6.08
N ILE A 447 -11.90 -6.67 5.80
CA ILE A 447 -12.83 -6.12 6.82
C ILE A 447 -13.26 -7.21 7.79
N LYS A 448 -13.59 -8.40 7.27
CA LYS A 448 -14.06 -9.55 8.05
C LYS A 448 -12.94 -10.45 8.59
N PHE A 449 -11.68 -10.06 8.42
CA PHE A 449 -10.52 -10.84 8.84
C PHE A 449 -10.30 -10.70 10.35
N GLY A 450 -10.66 -11.74 11.11
CA GLY A 450 -10.64 -11.75 12.58
C GLY A 450 -12.05 -11.74 13.17
N ASP A 451 -12.14 -11.51 14.47
CA ASP A 451 -13.39 -11.63 15.23
C ASP A 451 -14.33 -10.43 15.05
N GLU A 452 -13.80 -9.26 14.73
CA GLU A 452 -14.54 -8.01 14.56
C GLU A 452 -14.29 -7.37 13.20
N GLU A 453 -15.32 -6.71 12.65
CA GLU A 453 -15.20 -5.97 11.40
C GLU A 453 -14.31 -4.73 11.55
N ASP A 454 -13.38 -4.53 10.61
CA ASP A 454 -12.52 -3.34 10.58
C ASP A 454 -13.25 -2.13 9.98
N LEU A 455 -13.77 -1.28 10.85
CA LEU A 455 -14.53 -0.09 10.45
C LEU A 455 -13.68 0.96 9.71
N ASN A 456 -12.36 0.95 9.88
CA ASN A 456 -11.48 1.86 9.12
C ASN A 456 -11.35 1.39 7.67
N LEU A 457 -11.22 0.10 7.44
CA LEU A 457 -11.22 -0.47 6.09
C LEU A 457 -12.61 -0.33 5.42
N LEU A 458 -13.68 -0.44 6.20
CA LEU A 458 -15.03 -0.19 5.70
C LEU A 458 -15.16 1.27 5.22
N TYR A 459 -14.66 2.23 6.00
CA TYR A 459 -14.62 3.64 5.61
C TYR A 459 -13.76 3.85 4.35
N GLU A 460 -12.59 3.23 4.28
CA GLU A 460 -11.69 3.29 3.13
C GLU A 460 -12.35 2.75 1.86
N LYS A 461 -13.02 1.58 1.95
CA LYS A 461 -13.79 1.00 0.84
C LYS A 461 -14.82 1.99 0.29
N GLY A 462 -15.63 2.60 1.17
CA GLY A 462 -16.61 3.61 0.76
C GLY A 462 -15.96 4.83 0.10
N THR A 463 -14.78 5.24 0.57
CA THR A 463 -14.01 6.35 -0.04
C THR A 463 -13.59 6.01 -1.48
N VAL A 464 -13.13 4.78 -1.73
CA VAL A 464 -12.77 4.31 -3.07
C VAL A 464 -14.00 4.26 -3.97
N GLN A 465 -15.13 3.73 -3.48
CA GLN A 465 -16.39 3.68 -4.22
C GLN A 465 -16.90 5.08 -4.59
N TYR A 466 -16.87 6.01 -3.64
CA TYR A 466 -17.27 7.40 -3.88
C TYR A 466 -16.38 8.09 -4.92
N GLY A 467 -15.06 7.91 -4.83
CA GLY A 467 -14.09 8.46 -5.79
C GLY A 467 -14.22 7.85 -7.19
N ALA A 468 -14.74 6.63 -7.29
CA ALA A 468 -15.08 5.97 -8.56
C ALA A 468 -16.49 6.31 -9.07
N HIS A 469 -17.20 7.27 -8.47
CA HIS A 469 -18.58 7.64 -8.76
C HIS A 469 -19.61 6.50 -8.56
N LEU A 470 -19.25 5.47 -7.78
CA LEU A 470 -20.16 4.40 -7.37
C LEU A 470 -20.92 4.83 -6.09
N TYR A 471 -21.73 5.87 -6.24
CA TYR A 471 -22.32 6.60 -5.11
C TYR A 471 -23.31 5.74 -4.30
N ALA A 472 -24.11 4.93 -4.97
CA ALA A 472 -25.03 4.01 -4.31
C ALA A 472 -24.29 3.00 -3.41
N ASP A 473 -23.21 2.41 -3.94
CA ASP A 473 -22.38 1.46 -3.21
C ASP A 473 -21.64 2.13 -2.04
N ALA A 474 -21.12 3.34 -2.25
CA ALA A 474 -20.48 4.13 -1.21
C ALA A 474 -21.45 4.43 -0.07
N ALA A 475 -22.68 4.86 -0.41
CA ALA A 475 -23.73 5.14 0.55
C ALA A 475 -24.08 3.89 1.37
N ALA A 476 -24.26 2.74 0.72
CA ALA A 476 -24.54 1.47 1.38
C ALA A 476 -23.38 1.04 2.31
N THR A 477 -22.12 1.17 1.82
CA THR A 477 -20.93 0.82 2.59
C THR A 477 -20.78 1.71 3.83
N TRP A 478 -20.92 3.03 3.69
CA TRP A 478 -20.80 3.96 4.81
C TRP A 478 -22.01 3.91 5.77
N SER A 479 -23.20 3.55 5.29
CA SER A 479 -24.37 3.36 6.18
C SER A 479 -24.11 2.27 7.22
N ARG A 480 -23.34 1.22 6.88
CA ARG A 480 -22.91 0.19 7.84
C ARG A 480 -22.07 0.73 8.99
N LEU A 481 -21.32 1.84 8.78
CA LEU A 481 -20.59 2.50 9.88
C LEU A 481 -21.56 3.01 10.95
N LEU A 482 -22.65 3.67 10.51
CA LEU A 482 -23.67 4.19 11.40
C LEU A 482 -24.37 3.06 12.17
N GLU A 483 -24.70 1.94 11.48
CA GLU A 483 -25.29 0.74 12.07
C GLU A 483 -24.39 0.08 13.13
N LYS A 484 -23.06 0.17 12.94
CA LYS A 484 -22.05 -0.35 13.87
C LYS A 484 -21.65 0.62 14.97
N GLY A 485 -22.33 1.76 15.07
CA GLY A 485 -22.08 2.75 16.12
C GLY A 485 -20.92 3.71 15.86
N ARG A 486 -20.33 3.68 14.67
CA ARG A 486 -19.43 4.73 14.21
C ARG A 486 -20.25 5.77 13.49
N ASP A 487 -20.67 6.80 14.24
CA ASP A 487 -21.67 7.75 13.85
C ASP A 487 -21.29 9.19 14.19
N SER A 488 -20.04 9.58 13.91
CA SER A 488 -19.56 10.94 14.01
C SER A 488 -20.27 11.87 13.00
N GLU A 489 -20.19 13.17 13.22
CA GLU A 489 -20.68 14.18 12.26
C GLU A 489 -20.18 13.91 10.84
N ASN A 490 -18.89 13.60 10.70
CA ASN A 490 -18.28 13.29 9.40
C ASN A 490 -18.86 12.03 8.77
N ASP A 491 -19.13 10.97 9.54
CA ASP A 491 -19.69 9.73 9.00
C ASP A 491 -21.12 10.00 8.44
N TYR A 492 -21.97 10.75 9.13
CA TYR A 492 -23.26 11.18 8.61
C TYR A 492 -23.12 12.02 7.32
N ILE A 493 -22.16 12.96 7.29
CA ILE A 493 -21.91 13.78 6.11
C ILE A 493 -21.52 12.91 4.92
N GLN A 494 -20.64 11.92 5.09
CA GLN A 494 -20.23 11.04 3.99
C GLN A 494 -21.42 10.22 3.46
N VAL A 495 -22.20 9.61 4.34
CA VAL A 495 -23.40 8.85 3.95
C VAL A 495 -24.41 9.75 3.22
N GLY A 496 -24.76 10.89 3.81
CA GLY A 496 -25.72 11.81 3.21
C GLY A 496 -25.28 12.36 1.86
N ARG A 497 -24.00 12.72 1.73
CA ARG A 497 -23.41 13.18 0.45
C ARG A 497 -23.44 12.08 -0.62
N ALA A 498 -23.16 10.83 -0.25
CA ALA A 498 -23.20 9.73 -1.20
C ALA A 498 -24.62 9.50 -1.71
N PHE A 499 -25.64 9.50 -0.83
CA PHE A 499 -27.04 9.44 -1.25
C PHE A 499 -27.45 10.66 -2.11
N TYR A 500 -26.95 11.86 -1.79
CA TYR A 500 -27.24 13.05 -2.58
C TYR A 500 -26.67 12.92 -3.99
N GLN A 501 -25.41 12.49 -4.15
CA GLN A 501 -24.79 12.28 -5.46
C GLN A 501 -25.48 11.16 -6.26
N ASP A 502 -25.97 10.13 -5.57
CA ASP A 502 -26.79 9.06 -6.17
C ASP A 502 -28.22 9.52 -6.53
N LYS A 503 -28.56 10.78 -6.24
CA LYS A 503 -29.92 11.34 -6.39
C LYS A 503 -30.99 10.64 -5.52
N ALA A 504 -30.57 9.84 -4.55
CA ALA A 504 -31.43 9.23 -3.54
C ALA A 504 -31.81 10.25 -2.46
N TYR A 505 -32.42 11.34 -2.84
CA TYR A 505 -32.65 12.53 -2.03
C TYR A 505 -33.40 12.26 -0.73
N ASP A 506 -34.37 11.32 -0.73
CA ASP A 506 -35.13 10.98 0.49
C ASP A 506 -34.22 10.33 1.54
N LYS A 507 -33.33 9.41 1.13
CA LYS A 507 -32.37 8.78 2.04
C LYS A 507 -31.30 9.77 2.51
N ALA A 508 -30.89 10.71 1.64
CA ALA A 508 -30.00 11.80 2.03
C ALA A 508 -30.63 12.67 3.12
N GLU A 509 -31.89 13.09 2.92
CA GLU A 509 -32.64 13.92 3.87
C GLU A 509 -32.84 13.18 5.20
N GLU A 510 -33.21 11.90 5.18
CA GLU A 510 -33.32 11.07 6.40
C GLU A 510 -31.99 11.02 7.18
N THR A 511 -30.88 10.83 6.45
CA THR A 511 -29.53 10.77 7.05
C THR A 511 -29.17 12.08 7.74
N PHE A 512 -29.39 13.21 7.06
CA PHE A 512 -29.09 14.52 7.64
C PHE A 512 -30.06 14.90 8.78
N ASN A 513 -31.33 14.43 8.74
CA ASN A 513 -32.23 14.60 9.86
C ASN A 513 -31.75 13.84 11.11
N LYS A 514 -31.25 12.59 10.96
CA LYS A 514 -30.61 11.84 12.05
C LYS A 514 -29.37 12.58 12.58
N MET A 515 -28.54 13.14 11.69
CA MET A 515 -27.40 13.95 12.07
C MET A 515 -27.80 15.16 12.91
N ILE A 516 -28.81 15.93 12.48
CA ILE A 516 -29.32 17.11 13.20
C ILE A 516 -29.88 16.71 14.57
N GLY A 517 -30.58 15.56 14.64
CA GLY A 517 -31.09 15.05 15.91
C GLY A 517 -29.99 14.78 16.93
N LYS A 518 -28.85 14.27 16.46
CA LYS A 518 -27.70 13.95 17.32
C LYS A 518 -26.77 15.16 17.54
N TYR A 519 -26.58 15.98 16.51
CA TYR A 519 -25.65 17.13 16.48
C TYR A 519 -26.40 18.44 16.14
N PRO A 520 -27.31 18.92 16.99
CA PRO A 520 -28.19 20.04 16.66
C PRO A 520 -27.48 21.39 16.49
N GLY A 521 -26.21 21.48 16.92
CA GLY A 521 -25.35 22.65 16.71
C GLY A 521 -24.59 22.63 15.38
N ASN A 522 -24.61 21.54 14.62
CA ASN A 522 -23.92 21.45 13.34
C ASN A 522 -24.80 21.96 12.20
N LEU A 523 -24.43 23.11 11.65
CA LEU A 523 -25.19 23.77 10.58
C LEU A 523 -25.11 23.06 9.22
N GLN A 524 -24.11 22.18 9.00
CA GLN A 524 -23.97 21.44 7.74
C GLN A 524 -25.16 20.53 7.47
N GLY A 525 -25.72 19.90 8.52
CA GLY A 525 -26.94 19.08 8.38
C GLY A 525 -28.11 19.91 7.85
N PHE A 526 -28.34 21.08 8.43
CA PHE A 526 -29.38 22.00 7.97
C PHE A 526 -29.13 22.51 6.56
N ARG A 527 -27.85 22.78 6.22
CA ARG A 527 -27.46 23.18 4.88
C ARG A 527 -27.79 22.12 3.86
N TRP A 528 -27.37 20.87 4.11
CA TRP A 528 -27.64 19.75 3.19
C TRP A 528 -29.12 19.51 2.99
N ILE A 529 -29.94 19.63 4.05
CA ILE A 529 -31.41 19.50 3.92
C ILE A 529 -31.96 20.60 3.01
N ALA A 530 -31.46 21.81 3.11
CA ALA A 530 -31.86 22.90 2.23
C ALA A 530 -31.43 22.67 0.78
N ASP A 531 -30.19 22.19 0.56
CA ASP A 531 -29.66 21.87 -0.76
C ASP A 531 -30.42 20.68 -1.40
N ILE A 532 -30.79 19.65 -0.60
CA ILE A 532 -31.63 18.55 -1.06
C ILE A 532 -33.01 19.04 -1.49
N ALA A 533 -33.64 19.92 -0.71
CA ALA A 533 -34.93 20.47 -1.04
C ALA A 533 -34.87 21.30 -2.35
N SER A 534 -33.78 22.05 -2.57
CA SER A 534 -33.53 22.74 -3.82
C SER A 534 -33.31 21.78 -5.00
N ALA A 535 -32.63 20.65 -4.79
CA ALA A 535 -32.40 19.65 -5.83
C ALA A 535 -33.67 18.88 -6.21
N LYS A 536 -34.59 18.71 -5.24
CA LYS A 536 -35.94 18.11 -5.49
C LYS A 536 -36.90 19.08 -6.24
N ASP A 537 -36.66 20.37 -6.15
CA ASP A 537 -37.51 21.43 -6.72
C ASP A 537 -36.62 22.52 -7.38
N PRO A 538 -35.95 22.15 -8.49
CA PRO A 538 -34.95 23.04 -9.11
C PRO A 538 -35.54 24.35 -9.66
N ASP A 539 -36.76 24.30 -10.14
CA ASP A 539 -37.47 25.47 -10.67
C ASP A 539 -38.23 26.26 -9.58
N SER A 540 -38.14 25.81 -8.32
CA SER A 540 -38.82 26.40 -7.15
C SER A 540 -40.34 26.51 -7.28
N GLU A 541 -40.97 25.63 -8.05
CA GLU A 541 -42.43 25.62 -8.28
C GLU A 541 -43.19 25.18 -7.02
N LEU A 542 -42.62 24.20 -6.28
CA LEU A 542 -43.23 23.68 -5.06
C LEU A 542 -42.81 24.46 -3.80
N GLY A 543 -41.78 25.30 -3.89
CA GLY A 543 -41.25 26.10 -2.79
C GLY A 543 -40.63 25.30 -1.66
N LEU A 544 -40.13 24.08 -1.91
CA LEU A 544 -39.65 23.15 -0.90
C LEU A 544 -38.42 23.67 -0.13
N ALA A 545 -37.54 24.37 -0.80
CA ALA A 545 -36.27 24.80 -0.24
C ALA A 545 -36.38 26.07 0.63
N LYS A 546 -37.32 26.97 0.32
CA LYS A 546 -37.48 28.25 1.04
C LYS A 546 -37.59 28.06 2.58
N PRO A 547 -38.46 27.22 3.13
CA PRO A 547 -38.56 27.04 4.58
C PRO A 547 -37.29 26.44 5.18
N ARG A 548 -36.56 25.61 4.42
CA ARG A 548 -35.32 24.97 4.87
C ARG A 548 -34.19 26.00 4.98
N PHE A 549 -34.04 26.92 4.00
CA PHE A 549 -33.08 27.99 4.08
C PHE A 549 -33.43 29.04 5.16
N HIS A 550 -34.69 29.26 5.43
CA HIS A 550 -35.10 30.05 6.60
C HIS A 550 -34.67 29.43 7.92
N THR A 551 -34.84 28.12 8.06
CA THR A 551 -34.36 27.37 9.23
C THR A 551 -32.84 27.46 9.38
N LEU A 552 -32.09 27.28 8.29
CA LEU A 552 -30.63 27.43 8.30
C LEU A 552 -30.24 28.86 8.74
N LEU A 553 -30.87 29.88 8.15
CA LEU A 553 -30.63 31.29 8.49
C LEU A 553 -30.89 31.59 9.97
N GLN A 554 -32.00 31.10 10.50
CA GLN A 554 -32.37 31.28 11.92
C GLN A 554 -31.33 30.62 12.84
N LYS A 555 -30.91 29.38 12.51
CA LYS A 555 -29.91 28.67 13.31
C LYS A 555 -28.52 29.32 13.23
N ALA A 556 -28.13 29.76 12.04
CA ALA A 556 -26.84 30.42 11.82
C ALA A 556 -26.75 31.79 12.51
N ALA A 557 -27.88 32.51 12.65
CA ALA A 557 -27.94 33.81 13.31
C ALA A 557 -27.62 33.78 14.82
N ALA A 558 -27.63 32.59 15.45
CA ALA A 558 -27.26 32.44 16.86
C ALA A 558 -25.79 32.83 17.12
N ASP A 559 -24.90 32.70 16.13
CA ASP A 559 -23.52 33.19 16.14
C ASP A 559 -23.18 33.72 14.75
N SER A 560 -23.54 34.98 14.53
CA SER A 560 -23.40 35.63 13.23
C SER A 560 -21.96 35.87 12.79
N VAL A 561 -21.02 35.87 13.73
CA VAL A 561 -19.58 36.03 13.43
C VAL A 561 -18.97 34.71 12.95
N LYS A 562 -19.29 33.62 13.61
CA LYS A 562 -18.78 32.27 13.26
C LYS A 562 -19.45 31.75 11.99
N ASN A 563 -20.73 32.00 11.81
CA ASN A 563 -21.55 31.35 10.78
C ASN A 563 -21.84 32.27 9.58
N VAL A 564 -20.93 33.23 9.31
CA VAL A 564 -21.09 34.22 8.23
C VAL A 564 -21.38 33.57 6.87
N LYS A 565 -20.71 32.44 6.57
CA LYS A 565 -20.87 31.72 5.32
C LYS A 565 -22.28 31.14 5.19
N GLU A 566 -22.77 30.44 6.21
CA GLU A 566 -24.10 29.83 6.23
C GLU A 566 -25.20 30.91 6.14
N ILE A 567 -25.03 32.02 6.81
CA ILE A 567 -25.92 33.18 6.70
C ILE A 567 -25.94 33.71 5.26
N HIS A 568 -24.76 33.93 4.68
CA HIS A 568 -24.65 34.42 3.32
C HIS A 568 -25.38 33.46 2.33
N ASP A 569 -25.08 32.16 2.44
CA ASP A 569 -25.64 31.17 1.53
C ASP A 569 -27.17 31.08 1.63
N ALA A 570 -27.70 31.15 2.84
CA ALA A 570 -29.13 31.20 3.08
C ALA A 570 -29.77 32.45 2.51
N LEU A 571 -29.18 33.63 2.76
CA LEU A 571 -29.70 34.90 2.23
C LEU A 571 -29.63 34.97 0.71
N ARG A 572 -28.56 34.43 0.11
CA ARG A 572 -28.39 34.34 -1.34
C ARG A 572 -29.51 33.52 -1.98
N TYR A 573 -29.78 32.32 -1.43
CA TYR A 573 -30.87 31.48 -1.94
C TYR A 573 -32.23 32.17 -1.78
N LEU A 574 -32.53 32.66 -0.59
CA LEU A 574 -33.82 33.34 -0.30
C LEU A 574 -34.03 34.58 -1.17
N GLY A 575 -32.99 35.36 -1.40
CA GLY A 575 -33.02 36.49 -2.32
C GLY A 575 -33.26 36.11 -3.77
N TYR A 576 -32.59 35.03 -4.22
CA TYR A 576 -32.77 34.50 -5.57
C TYR A 576 -34.19 33.95 -5.76
N GLU A 577 -34.70 33.15 -4.84
CA GLU A 577 -36.06 32.60 -4.86
C GLU A 577 -37.11 33.72 -4.88
N ALA A 578 -36.95 34.75 -4.06
CA ALA A 578 -37.82 35.90 -4.08
C ALA A 578 -37.77 36.66 -5.43
N LEU A 579 -36.59 36.78 -6.04
CA LEU A 579 -36.40 37.41 -7.35
C LEU A 579 -37.10 36.62 -8.45
N GLN A 580 -36.95 35.31 -8.50
CA GLN A 580 -37.59 34.43 -9.49
C GLN A 580 -39.14 34.58 -9.42
N ASN A 581 -39.64 34.68 -8.20
CA ASN A 581 -41.09 34.87 -7.96
C ASN A 581 -41.52 36.34 -8.00
N LYS A 582 -40.69 37.27 -8.52
CA LYS A 582 -40.96 38.69 -8.69
C LYS A 582 -41.32 39.42 -7.42
N ARG A 583 -40.89 38.91 -6.25
CA ARG A 583 -41.05 39.51 -4.93
C ARG A 583 -39.84 40.43 -4.64
N TYR A 584 -39.74 41.51 -5.41
CA TYR A 584 -38.55 42.36 -5.47
C TYR A 584 -38.16 43.01 -4.13
N ASP A 585 -39.14 43.47 -3.34
CA ASP A 585 -38.86 44.08 -2.04
C ASP A 585 -38.30 43.06 -1.05
N GLU A 586 -38.80 41.83 -1.09
CA GLU A 586 -38.27 40.73 -0.28
C GLU A 586 -36.84 40.39 -0.72
N ALA A 587 -36.59 40.23 -2.01
CA ALA A 587 -35.27 39.99 -2.55
C ALA A 587 -34.25 41.05 -2.16
N LYS A 588 -34.64 42.34 -2.30
CA LYS A 588 -33.84 43.49 -1.90
C LYS A 588 -33.49 43.44 -0.41
N GLY A 589 -34.44 43.07 0.44
CA GLY A 589 -34.22 42.91 1.88
C GLY A 589 -33.14 41.89 2.21
N TYR A 590 -33.16 40.72 1.54
CA TYR A 590 -32.14 39.70 1.70
C TYR A 590 -30.76 40.16 1.21
N TYR A 591 -30.68 40.79 0.06
CA TYR A 591 -29.42 41.27 -0.51
C TYR A 591 -28.81 42.41 0.32
N HIS A 592 -29.61 43.31 0.91
CA HIS A 592 -29.12 44.30 1.84
C HIS A 592 -28.56 43.70 3.13
N ARG A 593 -29.15 42.60 3.62
CA ARG A 593 -28.59 41.89 4.77
C ARG A 593 -27.25 41.25 4.43
N MET A 594 -27.05 40.75 3.21
CA MET A 594 -25.77 40.20 2.73
C MET A 594 -24.65 41.24 2.76
N MET A 595 -24.95 42.54 2.42
CA MET A 595 -23.95 43.60 2.39
C MET A 595 -23.27 43.83 3.73
N ASN A 596 -23.95 43.51 4.84
CA ASN A 596 -23.49 43.79 6.18
C ASN A 596 -22.67 42.60 6.76
N LEU A 597 -22.49 41.52 6.03
CA LEU A 597 -21.77 40.35 6.52
C LEU A 597 -20.25 40.51 6.47
N SER A 598 -19.72 40.90 5.32
CA SER A 598 -18.29 41.15 5.12
C SER A 598 -18.05 41.93 3.82
N PRO A 599 -16.85 42.53 3.62
CA PRO A 599 -16.52 43.20 2.35
C PRO A 599 -16.68 42.33 1.12
N GLU A 600 -16.31 41.05 1.19
CA GLU A 600 -16.45 40.10 0.12
C GLU A 600 -17.93 39.88 -0.26
N TYR A 601 -18.77 39.64 0.74
CA TYR A 601 -20.20 39.41 0.49
C TYR A 601 -20.95 40.70 0.09
N ARG A 602 -20.39 41.87 0.35
CA ARG A 602 -20.91 43.16 -0.15
C ARG A 602 -20.84 43.24 -1.66
N ILE A 603 -19.73 42.80 -2.27
CA ILE A 603 -19.61 42.69 -3.72
C ILE A 603 -20.69 41.77 -4.30
N ARG A 604 -20.87 40.61 -3.70
CA ARG A 604 -21.89 39.63 -4.12
C ARG A 604 -23.30 40.17 -3.97
N ALA A 605 -23.56 40.93 -2.92
CA ALA A 605 -24.85 41.57 -2.69
C ALA A 605 -25.13 42.63 -3.75
N HIS A 606 -24.18 43.52 -4.07
CA HIS A 606 -24.32 44.49 -5.16
C HIS A 606 -24.57 43.84 -6.51
N SER A 607 -23.86 42.73 -6.80
CA SER A 607 -24.09 41.92 -8.00
C SER A 607 -25.52 41.39 -8.03
N SER A 608 -26.02 40.85 -6.92
CA SER A 608 -27.40 40.37 -6.80
C SER A 608 -28.44 41.47 -6.99
N LEU A 609 -28.20 42.65 -6.44
CA LEU A 609 -29.06 43.82 -6.62
C LEU A 609 -29.06 44.31 -8.08
N SER A 610 -27.89 44.33 -8.71
CA SER A 610 -27.78 44.70 -10.12
C SER A 610 -28.69 43.82 -11.02
N THR A 611 -28.66 42.50 -10.76
CA THR A 611 -29.57 41.63 -11.55
C THR A 611 -31.03 41.86 -11.18
N MET A 612 -31.35 42.03 -9.94
CA MET A 612 -32.71 42.32 -9.56
C MET A 612 -33.21 43.56 -10.33
N TYR A 613 -32.44 44.65 -10.35
CA TYR A 613 -32.79 45.86 -11.08
C TYR A 613 -32.82 45.63 -12.59
N MET A 614 -31.91 44.83 -13.11
CA MET A 614 -31.93 44.46 -14.55
C MET A 614 -33.20 43.67 -14.91
N THR A 615 -33.61 42.71 -14.05
CA THR A 615 -34.85 41.93 -14.25
C THR A 615 -36.09 42.82 -14.16
N MET A 616 -36.03 43.86 -13.35
CA MET A 616 -37.09 44.88 -13.25
C MET A 616 -37.10 45.84 -14.46
N GLY A 617 -36.07 45.84 -15.31
CA GLY A 617 -35.89 46.81 -16.38
C GLY A 617 -35.34 48.15 -15.91
N ASP A 618 -34.95 48.29 -14.63
CA ASP A 618 -34.32 49.51 -14.09
C ASP A 618 -32.79 49.48 -14.33
N TYR A 619 -32.44 49.60 -15.61
CA TYR A 619 -31.06 49.56 -16.09
C TYR A 619 -30.15 50.60 -15.42
N PRO A 620 -30.61 51.86 -15.16
CA PRO A 620 -29.78 52.85 -14.44
C PRO A 620 -29.32 52.38 -13.06
N LYS A 621 -30.25 51.83 -12.26
CA LYS A 621 -29.90 51.30 -10.95
C LYS A 621 -29.02 50.04 -11.02
N ALA A 622 -29.25 49.18 -12.05
CA ALA A 622 -28.41 48.03 -12.27
C ALA A 622 -26.94 48.42 -12.58
N ILE A 623 -26.72 49.50 -13.34
CA ILE A 623 -25.39 50.05 -13.60
C ILE A 623 -24.81 50.69 -12.33
N GLU A 624 -25.62 51.41 -11.55
CA GLU A 624 -25.19 52.01 -10.28
C GLU A 624 -24.65 50.95 -9.33
N GLU A 625 -25.33 49.80 -9.19
CA GLU A 625 -24.86 48.71 -8.34
C GLU A 625 -23.53 48.13 -8.79
N ASN A 626 -23.32 47.94 -10.11
CA ASN A 626 -22.01 47.51 -10.66
C ASN A 626 -20.93 48.59 -10.45
N ASN A 627 -21.24 49.85 -10.53
CA ASN A 627 -20.29 50.94 -10.20
C ASN A 627 -19.84 50.88 -8.71
N LYS A 628 -20.74 50.50 -7.80
CA LYS A 628 -20.39 50.27 -6.39
C LYS A 628 -19.42 49.10 -6.23
N ILE A 629 -19.55 48.04 -7.04
CA ILE A 629 -18.57 46.94 -7.09
C ILE A 629 -17.21 47.47 -7.56
N LEU A 630 -17.17 48.29 -8.62
CA LEU A 630 -15.92 48.87 -9.12
C LEU A 630 -15.28 49.86 -8.15
N ALA A 631 -16.08 50.51 -7.29
CA ALA A 631 -15.55 51.35 -6.22
C ALA A 631 -14.86 50.54 -5.10
N ILE A 632 -15.32 49.31 -4.87
CA ILE A 632 -14.71 48.38 -3.90
C ILE A 632 -13.52 47.68 -4.53
N GLU A 633 -13.68 47.20 -5.76
CA GLU A 633 -12.69 46.43 -6.51
C GLU A 633 -12.54 47.01 -7.94
N PRO A 634 -11.65 47.97 -8.15
CA PRO A 634 -11.50 48.65 -9.44
C PRO A 634 -11.14 47.73 -10.61
N GLY A 635 -10.53 46.57 -10.31
CA GLY A 635 -10.13 45.51 -11.27
C GLY A 635 -11.24 44.52 -11.65
N ASN A 636 -12.46 44.64 -11.10
CA ASN A 636 -13.52 43.64 -11.29
C ASN A 636 -14.04 43.62 -12.75
N GLU A 637 -13.52 42.66 -13.55
CA GLU A 637 -13.89 42.51 -14.96
C GLU A 637 -15.36 42.12 -15.13
N GLY A 638 -15.94 41.37 -14.19
CA GLY A 638 -17.34 40.98 -14.21
C GLY A 638 -18.30 42.17 -14.12
N ALA A 639 -18.00 43.15 -13.23
CA ALA A 639 -18.78 44.34 -13.12
C ALA A 639 -18.66 45.21 -14.35
N ARG A 640 -17.48 45.33 -14.97
CA ARG A 640 -17.28 46.05 -16.23
C ARG A 640 -18.06 45.44 -17.37
N SER A 641 -17.98 44.13 -17.54
CA SER A 641 -18.72 43.37 -18.57
C SER A 641 -20.22 43.52 -18.37
N SER A 642 -20.69 43.47 -17.11
CA SER A 642 -22.10 43.66 -16.79
C SER A 642 -22.58 45.08 -17.16
N ILE A 643 -21.80 46.13 -16.87
CA ILE A 643 -22.13 47.52 -17.25
C ILE A 643 -22.22 47.61 -18.78
N GLN A 644 -21.29 47.05 -19.52
CA GLN A 644 -21.31 47.06 -20.97
C GLN A 644 -22.57 46.36 -21.52
N TYR A 645 -22.87 45.18 -21.00
CA TYR A 645 -24.04 44.40 -21.40
C TYR A 645 -25.35 45.13 -21.08
N ILE A 646 -25.49 45.68 -19.86
CA ILE A 646 -26.69 46.43 -19.45
C ILE A 646 -26.85 47.70 -20.29
N THR A 647 -25.74 48.40 -20.58
CA THR A 647 -25.75 49.57 -21.46
C THR A 647 -26.21 49.24 -22.89
N GLN A 648 -25.80 48.09 -23.40
CA GLN A 648 -26.24 47.61 -24.69
C GLN A 648 -27.72 47.24 -24.71
N LEU A 649 -28.19 46.55 -23.63
CA LEU A 649 -29.62 46.29 -23.41
C LEU A 649 -30.44 47.57 -23.36
N GLN A 650 -29.96 48.56 -22.62
CA GLN A 650 -30.63 49.86 -22.50
C GLN A 650 -30.74 50.58 -23.85
N LYS A 651 -29.70 50.46 -24.70
CA LYS A 651 -29.71 51.00 -26.07
C LYS A 651 -30.61 50.20 -27.04
N SER A 652 -30.73 48.90 -26.82
CA SER A 652 -31.57 48.03 -27.64
C SER A 652 -32.98 47.79 -27.13
N ALA A 653 -33.32 48.40 -25.98
CA ALA A 653 -34.63 48.31 -25.34
C ALA A 653 -35.71 49.06 -26.12
N GLN A 654 -36.00 48.61 -27.34
CA GLN A 654 -37.31 48.79 -27.96
C GLN A 654 -38.09 47.45 -27.86
N PRO A 655 -39.37 47.52 -27.60
CA PRO A 655 -40.12 46.48 -26.95
C PRO A 655 -40.66 45.45 -27.93
N LYS A 656 -39.99 44.36 -28.14
CA LYS A 656 -40.68 43.08 -28.46
C LYS A 656 -39.76 41.94 -27.99
N ALA A 657 -40.17 41.22 -26.95
CA ALA A 657 -39.59 39.95 -26.65
C ALA A 657 -39.62 39.06 -27.91
N HIS A 658 -38.44 38.76 -28.46
CA HIS A 658 -38.34 37.88 -29.61
C HIS A 658 -38.81 36.47 -29.20
N PRO A 659 -39.63 35.77 -29.99
CA PRO A 659 -40.16 34.46 -29.63
C PRO A 659 -39.06 33.42 -29.28
N ASN A 660 -37.85 33.62 -29.82
CA ASN A 660 -36.70 32.73 -29.61
C ASN A 660 -35.68 33.28 -28.58
N GLU A 661 -36.09 34.19 -27.72
CA GLU A 661 -35.20 34.71 -26.67
C GLU A 661 -35.03 33.70 -25.55
N ILE A 662 -33.77 33.40 -25.21
CA ILE A 662 -33.40 32.53 -24.10
C ILE A 662 -32.59 33.28 -23.02
N THR A 663 -32.66 32.78 -21.80
CA THR A 663 -31.92 33.27 -20.65
C THR A 663 -31.26 32.12 -19.89
N GLY A 664 -30.30 32.41 -19.04
CA GLY A 664 -29.70 31.41 -18.14
C GLY A 664 -28.66 32.03 -17.22
N VAL A 665 -28.15 31.20 -16.30
CA VAL A 665 -27.06 31.54 -15.38
C VAL A 665 -25.92 30.55 -15.57
N ILE A 666 -24.69 31.04 -15.67
CA ILE A 666 -23.48 30.27 -15.72
C ILE A 666 -22.73 30.42 -14.40
N SER A 667 -22.44 29.30 -13.73
CA SER A 667 -21.72 29.25 -12.47
C SER A 667 -20.55 28.27 -12.51
N ASN A 668 -19.66 28.32 -11.52
CA ASN A 668 -18.64 27.30 -11.30
C ASN A 668 -19.21 26.16 -10.43
N SER A 669 -18.41 25.12 -10.21
CA SER A 669 -18.75 23.98 -9.32
C SER A 669 -19.08 24.36 -7.87
N ASP A 670 -18.63 25.53 -7.42
CA ASP A 670 -18.92 26.09 -6.08
C ASP A 670 -20.23 26.87 -6.05
N GLY A 671 -20.90 27.02 -7.21
CA GLY A 671 -22.14 27.78 -7.40
C GLY A 671 -21.92 29.29 -7.56
N ASP A 672 -20.67 29.76 -7.66
CA ASP A 672 -20.39 31.16 -7.93
C ASP A 672 -20.63 31.50 -9.41
N PRO A 673 -21.29 32.63 -9.71
CA PRO A 673 -21.50 33.03 -11.08
C PRO A 673 -20.19 33.30 -11.81
N ILE A 674 -20.12 32.93 -13.07
CA ILE A 674 -18.98 33.20 -13.95
C ILE A 674 -19.29 34.40 -14.84
N PRO A 675 -18.77 35.59 -14.55
CA PRO A 675 -18.91 36.75 -15.40
C PRO A 675 -18.08 36.61 -16.68
N GLY A 676 -18.56 37.13 -17.80
CA GLY A 676 -17.82 37.09 -19.04
C GLY A 676 -17.69 35.70 -19.67
N ALA A 677 -18.51 34.74 -19.27
CA ALA A 677 -18.67 33.50 -19.97
C ALA A 677 -19.38 33.73 -21.31
N SER A 678 -18.87 33.14 -22.37
CA SER A 678 -19.52 33.16 -23.68
C SER A 678 -20.56 32.04 -23.74
N VAL A 679 -21.78 32.39 -24.14
CA VAL A 679 -22.85 31.46 -24.50
C VAL A 679 -23.18 31.66 -25.95
N ARG A 680 -22.83 30.73 -26.79
CA ARG A 680 -23.07 30.84 -28.24
C ARG A 680 -23.89 29.67 -28.76
N VAL A 681 -24.60 29.89 -29.81
CA VAL A 681 -25.27 28.83 -30.56
C VAL A 681 -24.23 28.14 -31.42
N LYS A 682 -24.13 26.81 -31.29
CA LYS A 682 -23.18 26.01 -32.06
C LYS A 682 -23.33 26.25 -33.53
N ASP A 683 -22.21 26.37 -34.22
CA ASP A 683 -22.11 26.57 -35.69
C ASP A 683 -22.77 27.87 -36.22
N THR A 684 -22.99 28.86 -35.34
CA THR A 684 -23.54 30.18 -35.72
C THR A 684 -22.70 31.32 -35.12
N ALA A 685 -22.95 32.55 -35.61
CA ALA A 685 -22.37 33.78 -35.04
C ALA A 685 -23.15 34.33 -33.83
N ALA A 686 -24.24 33.67 -33.42
CA ALA A 686 -25.05 34.14 -32.30
C ALA A 686 -24.39 33.82 -30.97
N GLU A 687 -24.01 34.86 -30.24
CA GLU A 687 -23.26 34.76 -28.98
C GLU A 687 -23.78 35.81 -27.98
N ALA A 688 -23.80 35.42 -26.70
CA ALA A 688 -24.03 36.33 -25.60
C ALA A 688 -22.95 36.08 -24.50
N TRP A 689 -22.71 37.11 -23.71
CA TRP A 689 -21.76 37.05 -22.60
C TRP A 689 -22.50 37.20 -21.28
N THR A 690 -22.11 36.41 -20.32
CA THR A 690 -22.69 36.51 -18.97
C THR A 690 -22.26 37.81 -18.31
N ASN A 691 -23.19 38.40 -17.54
CA ASN A 691 -22.94 39.55 -16.69
C ASN A 691 -22.15 39.19 -15.41
N ALA A 692 -21.97 40.14 -14.51
CA ALA A 692 -21.29 39.95 -13.21
C ALA A 692 -21.87 38.80 -12.34
N ARG A 693 -23.05 38.27 -12.67
CA ARG A 693 -23.77 37.23 -11.94
C ARG A 693 -23.90 35.94 -12.74
N GLY A 694 -23.10 35.82 -13.82
CA GLY A 694 -23.18 34.67 -14.70
C GLY A 694 -24.45 34.61 -15.54
N GLU A 695 -25.31 35.65 -15.51
CA GLU A 695 -26.57 35.65 -16.30
C GLU A 695 -26.32 36.06 -17.71
N TYR A 696 -27.02 35.41 -18.64
CA TYR A 696 -27.05 35.76 -20.07
C TYR A 696 -28.48 35.76 -20.59
N LYS A 697 -28.65 36.48 -21.69
CA LYS A 697 -29.90 36.56 -22.43
C LYS A 697 -29.58 36.89 -23.88
N PHE A 698 -30.09 36.12 -24.80
CA PHE A 698 -30.03 36.47 -26.22
C PHE A 698 -31.12 35.78 -27.04
N VAL A 699 -31.31 36.25 -28.26
CA VAL A 699 -32.27 35.67 -29.20
C VAL A 699 -31.57 34.59 -30.00
N MET A 700 -32.07 33.38 -29.90
CA MET A 700 -31.55 32.25 -30.67
C MET A 700 -32.02 32.33 -32.15
N PRO A 701 -31.13 31.99 -33.10
CA PRO A 701 -31.55 31.73 -34.48
C PRO A 701 -32.58 30.59 -34.55
N GLU A 702 -33.46 30.66 -35.55
CA GLU A 702 -34.39 29.55 -35.80
C GLU A 702 -33.61 28.27 -36.13
N ALA A 703 -34.09 27.14 -35.64
CA ALA A 703 -33.47 25.82 -35.82
C ALA A 703 -32.14 25.58 -35.04
N SER A 704 -31.89 26.31 -33.94
CA SER A 704 -30.70 26.07 -33.09
C SER A 704 -30.94 24.89 -32.14
N GLU A 705 -29.99 23.94 -32.12
CA GLU A 705 -30.14 22.70 -31.35
C GLU A 705 -29.20 22.61 -30.13
N THR A 706 -28.14 23.41 -30.10
CA THR A 706 -27.13 23.29 -29.04
C THR A 706 -26.52 24.65 -28.70
N LEU A 707 -26.40 24.93 -27.43
CA LEU A 707 -25.62 26.05 -26.88
C LEU A 707 -24.23 25.55 -26.48
N VAL A 708 -23.20 26.29 -26.83
CA VAL A 708 -21.83 26.10 -26.37
C VAL A 708 -21.53 27.16 -25.33
N VAL A 709 -21.21 26.73 -24.12
CA VAL A 709 -20.86 27.63 -23.03
C VAL A 709 -19.36 27.50 -22.74
N SER A 710 -18.65 28.63 -22.75
CA SER A 710 -17.21 28.67 -22.52
C SER A 710 -16.81 29.88 -21.68
N ALA A 711 -15.78 29.73 -20.86
CA ALA A 711 -15.17 30.82 -20.10
C ALA A 711 -13.66 30.59 -19.96
N LYS A 712 -12.89 31.69 -19.87
CA LYS A 712 -11.43 31.59 -19.71
C LYS A 712 -11.07 30.87 -18.41
N GLY A 713 -10.32 29.77 -18.52
CA GLY A 713 -9.92 28.94 -17.37
C GLY A 713 -10.92 27.84 -16.97
N TYR A 714 -11.96 27.63 -17.77
CA TYR A 714 -12.97 26.59 -17.57
C TYR A 714 -13.11 25.71 -18.82
N LYS A 715 -13.52 24.47 -18.63
CA LYS A 715 -13.86 23.57 -19.74
C LYS A 715 -15.17 23.99 -20.38
N SER A 716 -15.19 24.01 -21.70
CA SER A 716 -16.41 24.29 -22.44
C SER A 716 -17.39 23.14 -22.35
N ILE A 717 -18.70 23.45 -22.28
CA ILE A 717 -19.77 22.47 -22.30
C ILE A 717 -20.76 22.77 -23.41
N GLU A 718 -21.44 21.73 -23.85
CA GLU A 718 -22.54 21.84 -24.80
C GLU A 718 -23.87 21.52 -24.11
N ILE A 719 -24.87 22.37 -24.33
CA ILE A 719 -26.21 22.21 -23.78
C ILE A 719 -27.19 22.02 -24.91
N PRO A 720 -27.87 20.89 -25.03
CA PRO A 720 -28.92 20.70 -26.02
C PRO A 720 -30.09 21.64 -25.72
N VAL A 721 -30.56 22.31 -26.76
CA VAL A 721 -31.70 23.22 -26.68
C VAL A 721 -32.99 22.42 -26.78
N SER A 722 -33.88 22.61 -25.82
CA SER A 722 -35.23 22.06 -25.79
C SER A 722 -36.26 23.21 -25.90
N LYS A 723 -37.53 22.93 -25.73
CA LYS A 723 -38.60 23.95 -25.70
C LYS A 723 -38.60 24.90 -24.51
N ARG A 724 -37.53 24.86 -23.65
CA ARG A 724 -37.38 25.73 -22.48
C ARG A 724 -36.82 27.08 -22.88
N ARG A 725 -37.11 28.11 -22.11
CA ARG A 725 -36.56 29.46 -22.33
C ARG A 725 -35.38 29.79 -21.37
N THR A 726 -35.06 28.92 -20.41
CA THR A 726 -33.98 29.14 -19.45
C THR A 726 -33.02 27.96 -19.50
N TYR A 727 -31.71 28.23 -19.66
CA TYR A 727 -30.64 27.24 -19.71
C TYR A 727 -29.53 27.67 -18.76
N ASN A 728 -29.47 27.03 -17.59
CA ASN A 728 -28.40 27.20 -16.61
C ASN A 728 -27.30 26.19 -16.84
N ALA A 729 -26.06 26.59 -16.59
CA ALA A 729 -24.92 25.67 -16.71
C ALA A 729 -23.87 25.90 -15.61
N THR A 730 -23.20 24.81 -15.25
CA THR A 730 -22.05 24.84 -14.36
C THR A 730 -20.80 24.45 -15.16
N LEU A 731 -19.73 25.25 -15.04
CA LEU A 731 -18.45 24.99 -15.71
C LEU A 731 -17.41 24.55 -14.68
N ASP A 732 -16.69 23.49 -15.00
CA ASP A 732 -15.54 23.00 -14.25
C ASP A 732 -14.23 23.61 -14.77
N LYS A 733 -13.28 23.86 -13.87
CA LYS A 733 -11.94 24.38 -14.20
C LYS A 733 -11.09 23.39 -14.96
#